data_9efeb55b517141a38a9e677af268c75f
#
_entry.id   9efeb55b517141a38a9e677af268c75f
#
_cell.length_a   1.000
_cell.length_b   1.000
_cell.length_c   1.000
_cell.angle_alpha   90.00
_cell.angle_beta   90.00
_cell.angle_gamma   90.00
#
_symmetry.space_group_name_H-M   'P 1'
#
loop_
_entity.id
_entity.type
_entity.pdbx_description
1 polymer ?
#
loop_
_entity_poly.entity_id
_entity_poly.type
_entity_poly.pdbx_seq_one_letter_code
_entity_poly.pdbx_strand_id
1 'polypeptide(L)'
;MPSILPTFEYDIFISYRHHDNKSGWVTEFVKALQEELAATIKEPISVYFDSNPNDGLLETHNVDKSLEGKLKCLIFIPILSQTYCDPKSFAWQHEFVAFNKLTKEDQFGRDIKLSNGNVASRILPIKIHDLDAEDKATIESEIGGVLRAIEFIFKSSGVNRPLTSSDKREENSNKTFYRDQINKVANAIKEIVSALKNPSTLPPRTTNNYQPTTSNSNPKTKFILAAAIAVALIIAGYFLYPKFSSPTKQETAIDKSIAVLPFKNMSNDPEQEYFSDGIAEELINALAKKKNLKVAGRTSSFSFKGRDEDLRKIGESLGVNTILEGSVRKSGNTVRITAQLINVRDGFHLWAETFDREMSDIFKVQDEITAAIIEELKVHLAPDEITVTTPVNVEAYPIYLKARQKLAQRGINNLIEARDLFYQALQLDSAYSPSYSGLSKTLSLLNIYSQSDHRFSESHKESYKYASKALELDPANAEAYLTFGIAKSQYDWQWLEAEKAYAKAVEMNPNDAEINNFLGDFYRLLADYKKAEKFELRALELDPLHAVNHWDLGTVYLNMNKLEKARDYFRSALRIDPALIQLIHPTMTYAYISHPFMDELDSAVRRLDNTTNITPSIMLQIETSIAIGKGNQAEFQKNLAKIEKLGAEGIVSYSVLFDCNFINGNEEMAAYWANKAVRAKDVLLVFYSFKLLPEQYQSERIRKALASPDLDALYKIRRKNLGLN
;
A
#
# COMPACT_ATOMS: atom_id res chain seq x y z
N MET A 1 -15.98 36.09 -20.76
CA MET A 1 -16.97 35.56 -19.81
C MET A 1 -16.59 36.07 -18.43
N PRO A 2 -17.50 36.47 -17.57
CA PRO A 2 -17.16 36.87 -16.20
C PRO A 2 -16.66 35.67 -15.40
N SER A 3 -15.89 35.96 -14.37
CA SER A 3 -15.42 34.91 -13.42
C SER A 3 -16.59 34.21 -12.73
N ILE A 4 -16.37 32.97 -12.35
CA ILE A 4 -17.33 32.16 -11.56
C ILE A 4 -17.57 32.72 -10.15
N LEU A 5 -16.68 33.56 -9.64
CA LEU A 5 -16.86 34.33 -8.40
C LEU A 5 -17.00 35.83 -8.75
N PRO A 6 -18.13 36.48 -8.34
CA PRO A 6 -18.45 37.86 -8.80
C PRO A 6 -17.45 38.93 -8.39
N THR A 7 -16.55 38.65 -7.45
CA THR A 7 -15.53 39.59 -6.96
C THR A 7 -14.28 39.64 -7.83
N PHE A 8 -14.17 38.76 -8.82
CA PHE A 8 -13.01 38.63 -9.71
C PHE A 8 -13.40 38.93 -11.15
N GLU A 9 -12.46 39.47 -11.94
CA GLU A 9 -12.68 39.77 -13.34
C GLU A 9 -12.51 38.53 -14.23
N TYR A 10 -11.49 37.70 -13.90
CA TYR A 10 -11.20 36.44 -14.57
C TYR A 10 -10.99 35.32 -13.55
N ASP A 11 -11.18 34.06 -13.98
CA ASP A 11 -10.84 32.90 -13.17
C ASP A 11 -9.35 32.58 -13.22
N ILE A 12 -8.76 32.74 -14.40
CA ILE A 12 -7.35 32.43 -14.63
C ILE A 12 -6.69 33.60 -15.36
N PHE A 13 -5.52 34.01 -14.89
CA PHE A 13 -4.62 34.92 -15.58
C PHE A 13 -3.33 34.18 -15.93
N ILE A 14 -2.96 34.16 -17.22
CA ILE A 14 -1.72 33.52 -17.71
C ILE A 14 -0.70 34.61 -18.00
N SER A 15 0.38 34.62 -17.22
CA SER A 15 1.50 35.56 -17.33
C SER A 15 2.67 34.92 -18.05
N TYR A 16 3.22 35.59 -19.04
CA TYR A 16 4.36 35.10 -19.81
C TYR A 16 5.13 36.25 -20.46
N ARG A 17 6.37 36.01 -20.88
CA ARG A 17 7.07 36.96 -21.75
C ARG A 17 6.68 36.74 -23.21
N HIS A 18 6.37 37.80 -23.92
CA HIS A 18 6.01 37.73 -25.36
C HIS A 18 7.08 37.04 -26.20
N HIS A 19 8.36 37.15 -25.80
CA HIS A 19 9.46 36.43 -26.45
C HIS A 19 9.27 34.90 -26.39
N ASP A 20 8.71 34.36 -25.32
CA ASP A 20 8.53 32.92 -25.11
C ASP A 20 7.35 32.36 -25.95
N ASN A 21 6.52 33.24 -26.54
CA ASN A 21 5.43 32.85 -27.42
C ASN A 21 5.73 33.04 -28.93
N LYS A 22 6.98 33.33 -29.31
CA LYS A 22 7.35 33.50 -30.74
C LYS A 22 7.05 32.25 -31.57
N SER A 23 7.14 31.05 -30.98
CA SER A 23 6.78 29.79 -31.61
C SER A 23 5.28 29.48 -31.58
N GLY A 24 4.45 30.30 -30.91
CA GLY A 24 3.04 30.04 -30.67
C GLY A 24 2.75 29.09 -29.53
N TRP A 25 3.76 28.67 -28.77
CA TRP A 25 3.62 27.66 -27.73
C TRP A 25 2.61 28.03 -26.64
N VAL A 26 2.66 29.27 -26.13
CA VAL A 26 1.70 29.76 -25.11
C VAL A 26 0.27 29.74 -25.64
N THR A 27 0.10 30.18 -26.91
CA THR A 27 -1.22 30.18 -27.57
C THR A 27 -1.78 28.74 -27.68
N GLU A 28 -0.96 27.76 -28.05
CA GLU A 28 -1.34 26.36 -28.12
C GLU A 28 -1.67 25.81 -26.73
N PHE A 29 -0.85 26.12 -25.73
CA PHE A 29 -1.08 25.77 -24.32
C PHE A 29 -2.43 26.30 -23.82
N VAL A 30 -2.72 27.57 -24.04
CA VAL A 30 -3.98 28.18 -23.59
C VAL A 30 -5.18 27.49 -24.25
N LYS A 31 -5.11 27.22 -25.56
CA LYS A 31 -6.17 26.52 -26.29
C LYS A 31 -6.39 25.13 -25.72
N ALA A 32 -5.32 24.33 -25.57
CA ALA A 32 -5.41 22.98 -25.02
C ALA A 32 -5.94 22.98 -23.58
N LEU A 33 -5.52 23.95 -22.76
CA LEU A 33 -6.01 24.09 -21.38
C LEU A 33 -7.51 24.45 -21.36
N GLN A 34 -7.99 25.35 -22.21
CA GLN A 34 -9.41 25.70 -22.29
C GLN A 34 -10.27 24.52 -22.72
N GLU A 35 -9.82 23.72 -23.70
CA GLU A 35 -10.49 22.48 -24.12
C GLU A 35 -10.59 21.49 -22.96
N GLU A 36 -9.51 21.28 -22.21
CA GLU A 36 -9.48 20.35 -21.08
C GLU A 36 -10.31 20.86 -19.88
N LEU A 37 -10.30 22.17 -19.60
CA LEU A 37 -11.13 22.75 -18.55
C LEU A 37 -12.63 22.59 -18.86
N ALA A 38 -13.04 22.77 -20.13
CA ALA A 38 -14.41 22.55 -20.57
C ALA A 38 -14.85 21.09 -20.44
N ALA A 39 -13.92 20.12 -20.55
CA ALA A 39 -14.18 18.71 -20.31
C ALA A 39 -14.19 18.33 -18.84
N THR A 40 -13.47 19.06 -17.99
CA THR A 40 -13.19 18.69 -16.59
C THR A 40 -14.09 19.42 -15.60
N ILE A 41 -14.51 20.67 -15.89
CA ILE A 41 -15.31 21.55 -15.03
C ILE A 41 -16.63 21.86 -15.72
N LYS A 42 -17.76 21.67 -15.00
CA LYS A 42 -19.12 21.89 -15.57
C LYS A 42 -19.44 23.35 -15.91
N GLU A 43 -18.79 24.27 -15.23
CA GLU A 43 -19.00 25.71 -15.41
C GLU A 43 -17.92 26.28 -16.31
N PRO A 44 -18.26 27.27 -17.17
CA PRO A 44 -17.28 27.88 -18.03
C PRO A 44 -16.25 28.68 -17.22
N ILE A 45 -14.97 28.38 -17.42
CA ILE A 45 -13.83 29.05 -16.78
C ILE A 45 -13.32 30.15 -17.70
N SER A 46 -13.25 31.37 -17.19
CA SER A 46 -12.70 32.53 -17.92
C SER A 46 -11.17 32.55 -17.80
N VAL A 47 -10.50 32.60 -18.95
CA VAL A 47 -9.04 32.64 -19.04
C VAL A 47 -8.62 33.92 -19.73
N TYR A 48 -7.79 34.72 -19.06
CA TYR A 48 -7.14 35.88 -19.65
C TYR A 48 -5.68 35.56 -19.98
N PHE A 49 -5.25 35.90 -21.19
CA PHE A 49 -3.85 36.04 -21.58
C PHE A 49 -3.72 37.09 -22.68
N ASP A 50 -2.61 37.80 -22.68
CA ASP A 50 -2.40 38.83 -23.69
C ASP A 50 -1.87 38.22 -24.98
N SER A 51 -2.69 38.19 -26.03
CA SER A 51 -2.36 37.62 -27.33
C SER A 51 -1.75 38.61 -28.30
N ASN A 52 -1.65 39.91 -27.92
CA ASN A 52 -1.16 40.96 -28.81
C ASN A 52 0.35 41.16 -28.69
N PRO A 53 1.16 40.83 -29.71
CA PRO A 53 2.61 41.01 -29.69
C PRO A 53 3.08 42.45 -29.53
N ASN A 54 2.18 43.44 -29.70
CA ASN A 54 2.45 44.87 -29.55
C ASN A 54 1.85 45.46 -28.27
N ASP A 55 1.72 44.67 -27.21
CA ASP A 55 1.18 45.00 -25.87
C ASP A 55 -0.30 45.40 -25.79
N GLY A 56 -1.04 45.43 -26.88
CA GLY A 56 -2.50 45.65 -26.90
C GLY A 56 -3.01 46.93 -26.24
N LEU A 57 -2.14 47.67 -25.62
CA LEU A 57 -2.40 48.91 -24.94
C LEU A 57 -1.84 50.05 -25.82
N LEU A 58 -2.74 50.89 -26.31
CA LEU A 58 -2.32 52.12 -26.99
C LEU A 58 -1.52 52.98 -26.01
N GLU A 59 -0.54 53.73 -26.50
CA GLU A 59 0.29 54.67 -25.72
C GLU A 59 -0.52 55.65 -24.85
N THR A 60 -1.81 55.74 -25.09
CA THR A 60 -2.77 56.58 -24.37
C THR A 60 -3.42 55.88 -23.17
N HIS A 61 -3.23 54.58 -23.00
CA HIS A 61 -3.82 53.81 -21.88
C HIS A 61 -2.91 53.86 -20.65
N ASN A 62 -3.51 53.98 -19.47
CA ASN A 62 -2.81 53.80 -18.22
C ASN A 62 -2.66 52.28 -17.98
N VAL A 63 -1.51 51.74 -18.37
CA VAL A 63 -1.19 50.30 -18.33
C VAL A 63 -1.39 49.74 -16.94
N ASP A 64 -0.91 50.43 -15.91
CA ASP A 64 -0.95 49.95 -14.52
C ASP A 64 -2.40 49.82 -14.03
N LYS A 65 -3.28 50.78 -14.31
CA LYS A 65 -4.70 50.69 -13.90
C LYS A 65 -5.49 49.66 -14.66
N SER A 66 -5.19 49.44 -15.93
CA SER A 66 -5.84 48.40 -16.74
C SER A 66 -5.41 47.02 -16.31
N LEU A 67 -4.15 46.85 -15.96
CA LEU A 67 -3.58 45.58 -15.50
C LEU A 67 -4.06 45.23 -14.08
N GLU A 68 -4.18 46.20 -13.18
CA GLU A 68 -4.67 46.01 -11.82
C GLU A 68 -6.07 45.35 -11.77
N GLY A 69 -6.96 45.74 -12.69
CA GLY A 69 -8.27 45.10 -12.86
C GLY A 69 -8.13 43.65 -13.28
N LYS A 70 -7.32 43.36 -14.30
CA LYS A 70 -7.12 42.02 -14.86
C LYS A 70 -6.41 41.06 -13.92
N LEU A 71 -5.54 41.54 -13.03
CA LEU A 71 -4.89 40.77 -11.98
C LEU A 71 -5.84 40.34 -10.85
N LYS A 72 -7.06 40.89 -10.80
CA LYS A 72 -8.13 40.39 -9.93
C LYS A 72 -8.67 39.07 -10.48
N CYS A 73 -7.87 38.01 -10.37
CA CYS A 73 -8.18 36.68 -10.85
C CYS A 73 -8.10 35.64 -9.71
N LEU A 74 -8.76 34.49 -9.89
CA LEU A 74 -8.74 33.42 -8.90
C LEU A 74 -7.39 32.70 -8.86
N ILE A 75 -6.83 32.41 -10.04
CA ILE A 75 -5.60 31.64 -10.21
C ILE A 75 -4.68 32.37 -11.15
N PHE A 76 -3.42 32.47 -10.79
CA PHE A 76 -2.37 33.08 -11.59
C PHE A 76 -1.39 32.00 -12.07
N ILE A 77 -1.18 31.92 -13.38
CA ILE A 77 -0.32 30.91 -14.02
C ILE A 77 0.87 31.62 -14.69
N PRO A 78 2.03 31.73 -14.02
CA PRO A 78 3.26 32.19 -14.65
C PRO A 78 3.89 31.09 -15.50
N ILE A 79 4.22 31.42 -16.75
CA ILE A 79 4.97 30.55 -17.66
C ILE A 79 6.46 30.85 -17.46
N LEU A 80 7.14 29.98 -16.70
CA LEU A 80 8.51 30.22 -16.29
C LEU A 80 9.51 29.75 -17.35
N SER A 81 10.29 30.74 -17.83
CA SER A 81 11.48 30.53 -18.65
C SER A 81 12.65 31.29 -18.00
N GLN A 82 13.87 31.10 -18.47
CA GLN A 82 15.03 31.88 -18.00
C GLN A 82 14.81 33.38 -18.18
N THR A 83 14.12 33.77 -19.26
CA THR A 83 13.84 35.19 -19.53
C THR A 83 12.71 35.76 -18.67
N TYR A 84 11.75 34.94 -18.23
CA TYR A 84 10.68 35.33 -17.32
C TYR A 84 11.20 35.73 -15.95
N CYS A 85 12.22 35.00 -15.46
CA CYS A 85 12.79 35.19 -14.12
C CYS A 85 13.67 36.42 -13.95
N ASP A 86 13.82 37.26 -14.99
CA ASP A 86 14.52 38.54 -14.89
C ASP A 86 13.71 39.53 -14.02
N PRO A 87 14.23 39.92 -12.82
CA PRO A 87 13.54 40.87 -11.93
C PRO A 87 13.23 42.22 -12.52
N LYS A 88 13.85 42.61 -13.65
CA LYS A 88 13.60 43.84 -14.38
C LYS A 88 12.53 43.70 -15.45
N SER A 89 12.05 42.48 -15.70
CA SER A 89 11.02 42.26 -16.73
C SER A 89 9.67 42.77 -16.27
N PHE A 90 8.86 43.23 -17.24
CA PHE A 90 7.50 43.72 -16.99
C PHE A 90 6.62 42.61 -16.35
N ALA A 91 6.63 41.40 -16.92
CA ALA A 91 5.88 40.25 -16.42
C ALA A 91 6.25 39.92 -14.96
N TRP A 92 7.53 40.05 -14.61
CA TRP A 92 7.96 39.83 -13.22
C TRP A 92 7.43 40.88 -12.27
N GLN A 93 7.69 42.19 -12.56
CA GLN A 93 7.38 43.26 -11.63
C GLN A 93 5.89 43.59 -11.56
N HIS A 94 5.25 43.74 -12.72
CA HIS A 94 3.89 44.26 -12.81
C HIS A 94 2.82 43.16 -12.83
N GLU A 95 3.18 41.89 -13.04
CA GLU A 95 2.22 40.80 -13.01
C GLU A 95 2.48 39.83 -11.84
N PHE A 96 3.65 39.17 -11.78
CA PHE A 96 3.94 38.15 -10.79
C PHE A 96 4.02 38.73 -9.37
N VAL A 97 4.89 39.71 -9.13
CA VAL A 97 5.06 40.35 -7.82
C VAL A 97 3.79 41.09 -7.41
N ALA A 98 3.13 41.77 -8.35
CA ALA A 98 1.88 42.48 -8.11
C ALA A 98 0.76 41.50 -7.68
N PHE A 99 0.58 40.37 -8.37
CA PHE A 99 -0.40 39.36 -7.98
C PHE A 99 -0.08 38.75 -6.60
N ASN A 100 1.19 38.40 -6.34
CA ASN A 100 1.60 37.87 -5.03
C ASN A 100 1.30 38.86 -3.89
N LYS A 101 1.40 40.17 -4.14
CA LYS A 101 1.01 41.20 -3.19
C LYS A 101 -0.51 41.27 -3.02
N LEU A 102 -1.27 41.29 -4.12
CA LEU A 102 -2.74 41.37 -4.09
C LEU A 102 -3.36 40.22 -3.32
N THR A 103 -2.82 38.99 -3.47
CA THR A 103 -3.33 37.81 -2.74
C THR A 103 -3.09 37.86 -1.23
N LYS A 104 -2.15 38.68 -0.74
CA LYS A 104 -1.95 38.91 0.71
C LYS A 104 -3.03 39.79 1.33
N GLU A 105 -3.69 40.59 0.51
CA GLU A 105 -4.68 41.60 0.91
C GLU A 105 -6.12 41.13 0.62
N ASP A 106 -6.33 40.14 -0.23
CA ASP A 106 -7.67 39.63 -0.57
C ASP A 106 -8.24 38.67 0.48
N GLN A 107 -9.56 38.42 0.41
CA GLN A 107 -10.29 37.61 1.38
C GLN A 107 -9.90 36.13 1.40
N PHE A 108 -9.29 35.60 0.36
CA PHE A 108 -8.95 34.18 0.21
C PHE A 108 -7.49 33.89 0.58
N GLY A 109 -6.62 34.91 0.47
CA GLY A 109 -5.18 34.69 0.61
C GLY A 109 -4.56 33.98 -0.60
N ARG A 110 -3.25 33.84 -0.59
CA ARG A 110 -2.51 33.13 -1.63
C ARG A 110 -2.66 31.62 -1.50
N ASP A 111 -2.58 31.12 -0.28
CA ASP A 111 -2.56 29.70 0.02
C ASP A 111 -3.91 29.25 0.57
N ILE A 112 -4.55 28.28 -0.11
CA ILE A 112 -5.93 27.85 0.12
C ILE A 112 -5.93 26.46 0.70
N LYS A 113 -6.75 26.23 1.73
CA LYS A 113 -6.97 24.90 2.28
C LYS A 113 -7.98 24.13 1.42
N LEU A 114 -7.55 23.00 0.85
CA LEU A 114 -8.38 22.08 0.07
C LEU A 114 -9.27 21.21 0.97
N SER A 115 -10.32 20.62 0.39
CA SER A 115 -11.25 19.74 1.10
C SER A 115 -10.59 18.47 1.68
N ASN A 116 -9.49 18.04 1.07
CA ASN A 116 -8.65 16.91 1.55
C ASN A 116 -7.68 17.29 2.68
N GLY A 117 -7.70 18.56 3.14
CA GLY A 117 -6.84 19.09 4.20
C GLY A 117 -5.50 19.65 3.73
N ASN A 118 -5.13 19.44 2.48
CA ASN A 118 -3.91 20.00 1.87
C ASN A 118 -4.03 21.51 1.66
N VAL A 119 -2.88 22.17 1.43
CA VAL A 119 -2.81 23.59 1.08
C VAL A 119 -2.33 23.70 -0.36
N ALA A 120 -3.12 24.38 -1.20
CA ALA A 120 -2.76 24.69 -2.58
C ALA A 120 -2.50 26.20 -2.71
N SER A 121 -1.57 26.57 -3.60
CA SER A 121 -1.33 27.98 -3.93
C SER A 121 -2.20 28.43 -5.11
N ARG A 122 -2.69 29.64 -5.06
CA ARG A 122 -3.35 30.32 -6.20
C ARG A 122 -2.34 30.74 -7.30
N ILE A 123 -1.04 30.68 -7.01
CA ILE A 123 0.01 30.78 -8.01
C ILE A 123 0.35 29.35 -8.46
N LEU A 124 0.09 29.02 -9.73
CA LEU A 124 0.32 27.72 -10.34
C LEU A 124 1.41 27.82 -11.42
N PRO A 125 2.71 27.71 -11.08
CA PRO A 125 3.78 27.90 -12.03
C PRO A 125 3.88 26.79 -13.07
N ILE A 126 4.08 27.16 -14.33
CA ILE A 126 4.35 26.26 -15.46
C ILE A 126 5.78 26.50 -15.93
N LYS A 127 6.61 25.46 -15.89
CA LYS A 127 8.03 25.54 -16.28
C LYS A 127 8.22 24.97 -17.68
N ILE A 128 8.76 25.78 -18.60
CA ILE A 128 8.97 25.44 -20.01
C ILE A 128 10.44 25.27 -20.39
N HIS A 129 11.37 25.67 -19.51
CA HIS A 129 12.82 25.44 -19.62
C HIS A 129 13.37 25.17 -18.22
N ASP A 130 14.51 24.52 -18.14
CA ASP A 130 15.22 24.42 -16.87
C ASP A 130 15.69 25.81 -16.43
N LEU A 131 15.46 26.10 -15.17
CA LEU A 131 15.90 27.33 -14.51
C LEU A 131 17.25 27.05 -13.84
N ASP A 132 18.15 28.01 -13.90
CA ASP A 132 19.38 27.94 -13.11
C ASP A 132 19.11 28.18 -11.61
N ALA A 133 20.17 28.04 -10.80
CA ALA A 133 20.05 28.13 -9.36
C ALA A 133 19.67 29.55 -8.88
N GLU A 134 20.09 30.59 -9.61
CA GLU A 134 19.83 32.00 -9.28
C GLU A 134 18.37 32.36 -9.61
N ASP A 135 17.88 31.98 -10.78
CA ASP A 135 16.48 32.15 -11.19
C ASP A 135 15.53 31.43 -10.23
N LYS A 136 15.86 30.19 -9.88
CA LYS A 136 15.09 29.41 -8.93
C LYS A 136 15.05 30.07 -7.54
N ALA A 137 16.18 30.52 -7.02
CA ALA A 137 16.26 31.22 -5.74
C ALA A 137 15.46 32.53 -5.73
N THR A 138 15.46 33.26 -6.85
CA THR A 138 14.68 34.51 -7.03
C THR A 138 13.18 34.27 -6.92
N ILE A 139 12.67 33.20 -7.59
CA ILE A 139 11.25 32.83 -7.49
C ILE A 139 10.91 32.35 -6.08
N GLU A 140 11.72 31.48 -5.50
CA GLU A 140 11.51 30.93 -4.15
C GLU A 140 11.50 32.01 -3.08
N SER A 141 12.34 33.02 -3.23
CA SER A 141 12.34 34.20 -2.36
C SER A 141 11.03 34.99 -2.44
N GLU A 142 10.51 35.22 -3.65
CA GLU A 142 9.27 35.97 -3.86
C GLU A 142 8.04 35.21 -3.36
N ILE A 143 7.95 33.92 -3.63
CA ILE A 143 6.84 33.09 -3.14
C ILE A 143 7.01 32.73 -1.66
N GLY A 144 8.17 32.92 -1.05
CA GLY A 144 8.45 32.57 0.34
C GLY A 144 8.39 31.08 0.62
N GLY A 145 8.81 30.25 -0.34
CA GLY A 145 8.78 28.79 -0.23
C GLY A 145 9.41 28.09 -1.43
N VAL A 146 9.49 26.78 -1.38
CA VAL A 146 10.09 25.97 -2.46
C VAL A 146 9.25 26.05 -3.73
N LEU A 147 9.88 26.31 -4.87
CA LEU A 147 9.23 26.35 -6.17
C LEU A 147 8.70 24.97 -6.58
N ARG A 148 7.37 24.87 -6.69
CA ARG A 148 6.68 23.71 -7.27
C ARG A 148 6.02 24.14 -8.57
N ALA A 149 6.47 23.60 -9.69
CA ALA A 149 5.97 23.92 -11.01
C ALA A 149 5.57 22.65 -11.77
N ILE A 150 4.56 22.76 -12.63
CA ILE A 150 4.24 21.69 -13.59
C ILE A 150 5.17 21.88 -14.79
N GLU A 151 5.92 20.82 -15.13
CA GLU A 151 6.98 20.91 -16.14
C GLU A 151 6.46 20.55 -17.53
N PHE A 152 6.60 21.50 -18.47
CA PHE A 152 6.38 21.32 -19.90
C PHE A 152 7.72 21.43 -20.63
N ILE A 153 8.65 20.55 -20.32
CA ILE A 153 10.01 20.57 -20.85
C ILE A 153 10.27 19.30 -21.66
N PHE A 154 10.70 19.49 -22.89
CA PHE A 154 11.26 18.41 -23.70
C PHE A 154 12.78 18.36 -23.47
N LYS A 155 13.28 17.23 -22.98
CA LYS A 155 14.69 16.98 -22.73
C LYS A 155 15.19 15.82 -23.56
N SER A 156 16.25 16.05 -24.32
CA SER A 156 17.07 15.01 -24.93
C SER A 156 18.53 15.46 -24.90
N SER A 157 19.44 14.60 -25.33
CA SER A 157 20.88 14.96 -25.32
C SER A 157 21.14 16.27 -26.04
N GLY A 158 21.53 17.32 -25.29
CA GLY A 158 21.81 18.67 -25.80
C GLY A 158 20.55 19.50 -26.15
N VAL A 159 19.33 19.03 -25.81
CA VAL A 159 18.10 19.74 -26.09
C VAL A 159 17.32 20.04 -24.80
N ASN A 160 16.97 21.31 -24.60
CA ASN A 160 16.13 21.80 -23.52
C ASN A 160 15.19 22.86 -24.09
N ARG A 161 13.95 22.50 -24.39
CA ARG A 161 12.94 23.35 -25.02
C ARG A 161 11.54 23.06 -24.49
N PRO A 162 10.57 23.95 -24.74
CA PRO A 162 9.17 23.66 -24.41
C PRO A 162 8.69 22.36 -25.04
N LEU A 163 7.94 21.57 -24.26
CA LEU A 163 7.27 20.36 -24.69
C LEU A 163 6.03 20.72 -25.51
N THR A 164 5.86 20.09 -26.66
CA THR A 164 4.74 20.34 -27.58
C THR A 164 3.81 19.13 -27.72
N SER A 165 2.62 19.34 -28.26
CA SER A 165 1.64 18.27 -28.52
C SER A 165 2.11 17.24 -29.54
N SER A 166 3.09 17.56 -30.39
CA SER A 166 3.67 16.67 -31.40
C SER A 166 4.84 15.83 -30.90
N ASP A 167 5.37 16.13 -29.71
CA ASP A 167 6.52 15.42 -29.17
C ASP A 167 6.15 14.02 -28.71
N LYS A 168 6.97 13.04 -29.11
CA LYS A 168 6.77 11.66 -28.68
C LYS A 168 7.38 11.40 -27.31
N ARG A 169 6.68 10.60 -26.51
CA ARG A 169 7.08 10.29 -25.13
C ARG A 169 8.43 9.58 -25.07
N GLU A 170 8.70 8.72 -26.04
CA GLU A 170 9.93 7.92 -26.12
C GLU A 170 11.18 8.75 -26.41
N GLU A 171 11.00 9.90 -27.07
CA GLU A 171 12.09 10.81 -27.45
C GLU A 171 12.41 11.83 -26.35
N ASN A 172 11.54 11.95 -25.32
CA ASN A 172 11.74 12.84 -24.19
C ASN A 172 12.38 12.08 -23.02
N SER A 173 13.58 12.48 -22.60
CA SER A 173 14.29 11.86 -21.47
C SER A 173 13.48 11.84 -20.17
N ASN A 174 12.61 12.83 -19.96
CA ASN A 174 11.70 12.90 -18.82
C ASN A 174 10.44 12.04 -19.01
N LYS A 175 10.26 11.38 -20.17
CA LYS A 175 9.05 10.62 -20.54
C LYS A 175 7.73 11.37 -20.31
N THR A 176 7.78 12.70 -20.28
CA THR A 176 6.64 13.56 -20.06
C THR A 176 5.86 13.69 -21.35
N PHE A 177 4.54 13.62 -21.28
CA PHE A 177 3.65 13.78 -22.43
C PHE A 177 2.81 15.04 -22.27
N TYR A 178 2.70 15.84 -23.33
CA TYR A 178 2.08 17.15 -23.31
C TYR A 178 0.65 17.12 -22.74
N ARG A 179 -0.17 16.18 -23.22
CA ARG A 179 -1.57 16.05 -22.79
C ARG A 179 -1.72 15.70 -21.32
N ASP A 180 -0.81 14.88 -20.78
CA ASP A 180 -0.83 14.52 -19.35
C ASP A 180 -0.53 15.73 -18.46
N GLN A 181 0.35 16.65 -18.94
CA GLN A 181 0.64 17.87 -18.21
C GLN A 181 -0.54 18.85 -18.27
N ILE A 182 -1.24 18.98 -19.42
CA ILE A 182 -2.47 19.77 -19.53
C ILE A 182 -3.53 19.25 -18.53
N ASN A 183 -3.72 17.93 -18.44
CA ASN A 183 -4.65 17.32 -17.50
C ASN A 183 -4.27 17.62 -16.04
N LYS A 184 -2.98 17.62 -15.70
CA LYS A 184 -2.50 18.00 -14.35
C LYS A 184 -2.84 19.45 -14.02
N VAL A 185 -2.65 20.38 -14.97
CA VAL A 185 -3.00 21.79 -14.79
C VAL A 185 -4.50 21.95 -14.59
N ALA A 186 -5.32 21.30 -15.41
CA ALA A 186 -6.79 21.37 -15.31
C ALA A 186 -7.31 20.79 -13.98
N ASN A 187 -6.75 19.67 -13.51
CA ASN A 187 -7.11 19.10 -12.23
C ASN A 187 -6.71 19.98 -11.04
N ALA A 188 -5.51 20.57 -11.04
CA ALA A 188 -5.08 21.53 -10.02
C ALA A 188 -6.02 22.75 -9.96
N ILE A 189 -6.41 23.29 -11.11
CA ILE A 189 -7.38 24.40 -11.22
C ILE A 189 -8.74 23.97 -10.63
N LYS A 190 -9.23 22.79 -10.97
CA LYS A 190 -10.50 22.26 -10.45
C LYS A 190 -10.50 22.17 -8.92
N GLU A 191 -9.42 21.68 -8.31
CA GLU A 191 -9.30 21.59 -6.85
C GLU A 191 -9.31 22.97 -6.20
N ILE A 192 -8.54 23.93 -6.73
CA ILE A 192 -8.48 25.30 -6.24
C ILE A 192 -9.86 25.97 -6.36
N VAL A 193 -10.51 25.89 -7.51
CA VAL A 193 -11.85 26.44 -7.77
C VAL A 193 -12.88 25.85 -6.82
N SER A 194 -12.85 24.54 -6.61
CA SER A 194 -13.77 23.85 -5.68
C SER A 194 -13.59 24.32 -4.24
N ALA A 195 -12.34 24.53 -3.80
CA ALA A 195 -12.05 25.03 -2.46
C ALA A 195 -12.47 26.50 -2.26
N LEU A 196 -12.31 27.33 -3.29
CA LEU A 196 -12.73 28.74 -3.25
C LEU A 196 -14.26 28.91 -3.22
N LYS A 197 -15.01 28.01 -3.86
CA LYS A 197 -16.48 28.00 -3.84
C LYS A 197 -17.06 27.54 -2.51
N ASN A 198 -16.40 26.62 -1.83
CA ASN A 198 -16.84 26.02 -0.58
C ASN A 198 -15.78 26.23 0.51
N PRO A 199 -15.55 27.47 0.97
CA PRO A 199 -14.57 27.73 2.02
C PRO A 199 -15.01 27.00 3.29
N SER A 200 -14.21 26.01 3.74
CA SER A 200 -14.39 25.38 5.03
C SER A 200 -14.34 26.45 6.10
N THR A 201 -15.43 26.61 6.88
CA THR A 201 -15.59 27.65 7.89
C THR A 201 -14.45 27.55 8.92
N LEU A 202 -13.47 28.44 8.81
CA LEU A 202 -12.56 28.78 9.89
C LEU A 202 -13.14 30.02 10.61
N PRO A 203 -13.00 30.10 11.96
CA PRO A 203 -13.46 31.26 12.69
C PRO A 203 -12.71 32.52 12.22
N PRO A 204 -13.38 33.69 12.17
CA PRO A 204 -12.78 34.91 11.65
C PRO A 204 -11.58 35.34 12.48
N ARG A 205 -10.48 35.66 11.80
CA ARG A 205 -9.35 36.38 12.43
C ARG A 205 -9.86 37.74 12.88
N THR A 206 -9.97 37.92 14.19
CA THR A 206 -10.20 39.24 14.80
C THR A 206 -9.00 40.12 14.53
N THR A 207 -9.16 41.09 13.64
CA THR A 207 -8.26 42.24 13.52
C THR A 207 -8.54 43.15 14.71
N ASN A 208 -7.65 43.18 15.68
CA ASN A 208 -7.68 44.17 16.73
C ASN A 208 -7.23 45.52 16.15
N ASN A 209 -8.20 46.39 15.84
CA ASN A 209 -7.98 47.81 15.67
C ASN A 209 -7.87 48.44 17.06
N TYR A 210 -6.68 48.82 17.45
CA TYR A 210 -6.47 49.73 18.58
C TYR A 210 -6.66 51.15 18.12
N GLN A 211 -7.72 51.84 18.61
CA GLN A 211 -7.76 53.27 18.72
C GLN A 211 -7.57 53.71 20.17
N PRO A 212 -6.75 54.71 20.44
CA PRO A 212 -6.50 55.17 21.80
C PRO A 212 -7.56 56.19 22.24
N THR A 213 -8.28 55.89 23.30
CA THR A 213 -9.03 56.92 24.01
C THR A 213 -8.36 57.22 25.36
N THR A 214 -7.96 58.46 25.50
CA THR A 214 -7.45 59.06 26.71
C THR A 214 -8.55 59.32 27.73
N SER A 215 -8.38 58.92 28.99
CA SER A 215 -8.93 59.64 30.13
C SER A 215 -8.11 59.39 31.41
N ASN A 216 -7.76 60.48 32.06
CA ASN A 216 -7.01 60.62 33.30
C ASN A 216 -7.77 60.09 34.53
N SER A 217 -7.08 59.39 35.43
CA SER A 217 -7.15 59.58 36.88
C SER A 217 -6.09 58.75 37.59
N ASN A 218 -5.21 59.43 38.32
CA ASN A 218 -4.28 58.85 39.27
C ASN A 218 -5.02 58.37 40.54
N PRO A 219 -4.58 57.26 41.17
CA PRO A 219 -3.74 57.41 42.33
C PRO A 219 -2.56 56.40 42.44
N LYS A 220 -1.40 56.96 42.59
CA LYS A 220 -0.16 56.34 42.92
C LYS A 220 -0.26 55.74 44.36
N THR A 221 -0.25 54.44 44.51
CA THR A 221 0.32 53.66 45.63
C THR A 221 -0.05 52.17 45.68
N LYS A 222 -1.05 51.74 44.89
CA LYS A 222 -1.37 50.31 44.78
C LYS A 222 -0.69 49.60 43.57
N PHE A 223 -0.07 50.39 42.69
CA PHE A 223 0.56 49.87 41.47
C PHE A 223 1.95 49.27 41.65
N ILE A 224 2.69 49.69 42.69
CA ILE A 224 4.06 49.22 42.91
C ILE A 224 4.07 47.76 43.41
N LEU A 225 3.09 47.36 44.21
CA LEU A 225 3.00 45.98 44.72
C LEU A 225 2.49 45.02 43.65
N ALA A 226 1.52 45.47 42.79
CA ALA A 226 1.02 44.70 41.68
C ALA A 226 2.06 44.57 40.57
N ALA A 227 2.84 45.59 40.28
CA ALA A 227 3.95 45.55 39.33
C ALA A 227 5.10 44.65 39.80
N ALA A 228 5.41 44.62 41.09
CA ALA A 228 6.42 43.70 41.62
C ALA A 228 5.99 42.23 41.56
N ILE A 229 4.70 41.94 41.82
CA ILE A 229 4.12 40.60 41.65
C ILE A 229 4.05 40.21 40.18
N ALA A 230 3.67 41.15 39.31
CA ALA A 230 3.64 40.87 37.86
C ALA A 230 5.06 40.62 37.29
N VAL A 231 6.07 41.38 37.73
CA VAL A 231 7.47 41.14 37.34
C VAL A 231 8.00 39.85 37.92
N ALA A 232 7.65 39.50 39.14
CA ALA A 232 8.02 38.22 39.75
C ALA A 232 7.34 37.03 39.02
N LEU A 233 6.08 37.16 38.60
CA LEU A 233 5.37 36.17 37.81
C LEU A 233 5.92 36.09 36.38
N ILE A 234 6.34 37.19 35.76
CA ILE A 234 7.01 37.22 34.48
C ILE A 234 8.40 36.58 34.57
N ILE A 235 9.17 36.86 35.63
CA ILE A 235 10.47 36.23 35.83
C ILE A 235 10.30 34.74 36.17
N ALA A 236 9.35 34.36 36.99
CA ALA A 236 9.00 32.94 37.25
C ALA A 236 8.48 32.26 35.98
N GLY A 237 7.64 32.93 35.20
CA GLY A 237 7.19 32.48 33.89
C GLY A 237 8.35 32.34 32.89
N TYR A 238 9.29 33.28 32.88
CA TYR A 238 10.47 33.23 32.02
C TYR A 238 11.43 32.07 32.39
N PHE A 239 11.59 31.76 33.68
CA PHE A 239 12.41 30.63 34.13
C PHE A 239 11.70 29.29 34.10
N LEU A 240 10.35 29.26 34.15
CA LEU A 240 9.55 28.04 34.05
C LEU A 240 9.11 27.75 32.60
N TYR A 241 8.98 28.78 31.77
CA TYR A 241 8.61 28.67 30.35
C TYR A 241 9.53 27.72 29.53
N PRO A 242 10.88 27.74 29.71
CA PRO A 242 11.73 26.75 29.05
C PRO A 242 11.52 25.29 29.52
N LYS A 243 10.96 25.09 30.73
CA LYS A 243 10.65 23.75 31.23
C LYS A 243 9.29 23.22 30.82
N PHE A 244 8.36 24.13 30.45
CA PHE A 244 7.00 23.74 29.97
C PHE A 244 6.76 24.01 28.51
N SER A 245 7.60 24.80 27.87
CA SER A 245 7.49 25.15 26.43
C SER A 245 8.79 24.89 25.68
N SER A 246 9.60 23.93 26.10
CA SER A 246 10.30 23.20 25.05
C SER A 246 9.18 22.55 24.24
N PRO A 247 8.91 23.01 22.99
CA PRO A 247 8.47 22.05 22.05
C PRO A 247 9.64 21.07 22.09
N THR A 248 9.46 19.91 22.68
CA THR A 248 10.02 18.75 22.04
C THR A 248 9.69 19.01 20.58
N LYS A 249 10.65 19.41 19.74
CA LYS A 249 10.69 18.88 18.42
C LYS A 249 10.57 17.38 18.67
N GLN A 250 9.35 16.87 18.71
CA GLN A 250 9.10 15.66 18.02
C GLN A 250 9.63 16.02 16.62
N GLU A 251 10.89 15.74 16.36
CA GLU A 251 11.20 15.10 15.11
C GLU A 251 10.07 14.08 15.04
N THR A 252 9.07 14.37 14.25
CA THR A 252 8.14 13.38 13.75
C THR A 252 9.12 12.37 13.23
N ALA A 253 9.29 11.28 14.00
CA ALA A 253 10.17 10.19 13.62
C ALA A 253 9.70 9.95 12.19
N ILE A 254 10.55 10.24 11.22
CA ILE A 254 10.24 10.02 9.81
C ILE A 254 9.86 8.57 9.85
N ASP A 255 8.60 8.29 9.59
CA ASP A 255 8.08 6.94 9.62
C ASP A 255 8.91 6.20 8.60
N LYS A 256 9.91 5.45 9.10
CA LYS A 256 10.94 4.80 8.30
C LYS A 256 10.26 3.62 7.63
N SER A 257 9.76 3.88 6.43
CA SER A 257 8.96 2.93 5.68
C SER A 257 9.43 2.88 4.24
N ILE A 258 9.50 1.65 3.69
CA ILE A 258 10.01 1.39 2.35
C ILE A 258 9.17 0.34 1.62
N ALA A 259 8.97 0.54 0.33
CA ALA A 259 8.54 -0.49 -0.60
C ALA A 259 9.66 -0.80 -1.59
N VAL A 260 9.91 -2.06 -1.84
CA VAL A 260 10.81 -2.53 -2.91
C VAL A 260 9.95 -2.97 -4.08
N LEU A 261 9.99 -2.22 -5.18
CA LEU A 261 9.26 -2.59 -6.39
C LEU A 261 9.98 -3.71 -7.16
N PRO A 262 9.26 -4.50 -7.98
CA PRO A 262 9.89 -5.48 -8.86
C PRO A 262 10.97 -4.84 -9.72
N PHE A 263 12.17 -5.40 -9.71
CA PHE A 263 13.26 -4.89 -10.53
C PHE A 263 13.03 -5.22 -12.00
N LYS A 264 13.34 -4.27 -12.88
CA LYS A 264 13.16 -4.42 -14.31
C LYS A 264 14.22 -5.36 -14.90
N ASN A 265 13.78 -6.40 -15.60
CA ASN A 265 14.70 -7.23 -16.36
C ASN A 265 15.25 -6.47 -17.58
N MET A 266 16.55 -6.22 -17.59
CA MET A 266 17.29 -5.58 -18.68
C MET A 266 18.20 -6.58 -19.42
N SER A 267 18.05 -7.88 -19.14
CA SER A 267 18.73 -8.94 -19.87
C SER A 267 18.12 -9.10 -21.27
N ASN A 268 18.89 -9.65 -22.22
CA ASN A 268 18.38 -9.94 -23.57
C ASN A 268 17.44 -11.14 -23.60
N ASP A 269 17.27 -11.82 -22.47
CA ASP A 269 16.47 -13.03 -22.32
C ASP A 269 15.27 -12.74 -21.40
N PRO A 270 14.03 -12.74 -21.91
CA PRO A 270 12.82 -12.57 -21.10
C PRO A 270 12.68 -13.66 -20.01
N GLU A 271 13.21 -14.85 -20.24
CA GLU A 271 13.19 -15.94 -19.26
C GLU A 271 13.98 -15.62 -17.99
N GLN A 272 14.80 -14.54 -17.96
CA GLN A 272 15.49 -14.07 -16.75
C GLN A 272 14.62 -13.17 -15.84
N GLU A 273 13.35 -12.99 -16.12
CA GLU A 273 12.42 -12.17 -15.32
C GLU A 273 12.37 -12.66 -13.86
N TYR A 274 12.37 -13.99 -13.65
CA TYR A 274 12.36 -14.58 -12.30
C TYR A 274 13.57 -14.15 -11.46
N PHE A 275 14.71 -13.88 -12.10
CA PHE A 275 15.92 -13.47 -11.41
C PHE A 275 15.80 -12.03 -10.88
N SER A 276 15.27 -11.12 -11.71
CA SER A 276 15.04 -9.74 -11.31
C SER A 276 13.98 -9.64 -10.18
N ASP A 277 12.91 -10.40 -10.29
CA ASP A 277 11.89 -10.54 -9.26
C ASP A 277 12.47 -11.09 -7.96
N GLY A 278 13.27 -12.15 -8.06
CA GLY A 278 13.90 -12.80 -6.93
C GLY A 278 14.84 -11.87 -6.15
N ILE A 279 15.65 -11.06 -6.84
CA ILE A 279 16.50 -10.06 -6.17
C ILE A 279 15.66 -9.06 -5.38
N ALA A 280 14.58 -8.54 -5.95
CA ALA A 280 13.69 -7.61 -5.25
C ALA A 280 13.03 -8.28 -4.03
N GLU A 281 12.60 -9.55 -4.14
CA GLU A 281 12.02 -10.32 -3.03
C GLU A 281 13.03 -10.55 -1.90
N GLU A 282 14.27 -10.92 -2.22
CA GLU A 282 15.34 -11.11 -1.22
C GLU A 282 15.66 -9.80 -0.48
N LEU A 283 15.63 -8.65 -1.17
CA LEU A 283 15.77 -7.34 -0.54
C LEU A 283 14.61 -7.03 0.41
N ILE A 284 13.36 -7.34 0.03
CA ILE A 284 12.20 -7.23 0.92
C ILE A 284 12.44 -8.06 2.19
N ASN A 285 12.86 -9.32 2.03
CA ASN A 285 13.12 -10.25 3.14
C ASN A 285 14.24 -9.76 4.07
N ALA A 286 15.33 -9.23 3.50
CA ALA A 286 16.46 -8.70 4.26
C ALA A 286 16.07 -7.45 5.07
N LEU A 287 15.31 -6.53 4.45
CA LEU A 287 14.84 -5.30 5.08
C LEU A 287 13.77 -5.57 6.15
N ALA A 288 12.87 -6.53 5.92
CA ALA A 288 11.80 -6.89 6.85
C ALA A 288 12.29 -7.41 8.21
N LYS A 289 13.51 -7.95 8.27
CA LYS A 289 14.17 -8.33 9.53
C LYS A 289 14.50 -7.13 10.42
N LYS A 290 14.50 -5.90 9.89
CA LYS A 290 14.89 -4.70 10.63
C LYS A 290 13.71 -4.12 11.42
N LYS A 291 13.74 -4.25 12.75
CA LYS A 291 12.62 -3.92 13.66
C LYS A 291 12.08 -2.49 13.52
N ASN A 292 12.97 -1.53 13.23
CA ASN A 292 12.65 -0.10 13.16
C ASN A 292 12.36 0.39 11.73
N LEU A 293 12.10 -0.51 10.79
CA LEU A 293 11.81 -0.20 9.40
C LEU A 293 10.52 -0.91 8.97
N LYS A 294 9.46 -0.16 8.64
CA LYS A 294 8.27 -0.71 8.02
C LYS A 294 8.57 -1.04 6.57
N VAL A 295 8.38 -2.28 6.17
CA VAL A 295 8.62 -2.76 4.80
C VAL A 295 7.30 -3.21 4.19
N ALA A 296 6.97 -2.66 3.00
CA ALA A 296 5.78 -3.09 2.28
C ALA A 296 5.93 -4.54 1.80
N GLY A 297 4.87 -5.32 1.98
CA GLY A 297 4.84 -6.72 1.60
C GLY A 297 5.01 -6.94 0.10
N ARG A 298 5.50 -8.12 -0.24
CA ARG A 298 5.77 -8.50 -1.63
C ARG A 298 4.53 -8.38 -2.52
N THR A 299 3.38 -8.88 -2.07
CA THR A 299 2.17 -8.93 -2.89
C THR A 299 1.73 -7.54 -3.32
N SER A 300 1.68 -6.59 -2.38
CA SER A 300 1.33 -5.20 -2.67
C SER A 300 2.37 -4.52 -3.55
N SER A 301 3.67 -4.69 -3.27
CA SER A 301 4.76 -4.11 -4.06
C SER A 301 4.74 -4.62 -5.51
N PHE A 302 4.53 -5.93 -5.69
CA PHE A 302 4.51 -6.57 -7.01
C PHE A 302 3.21 -6.34 -7.79
N SER A 303 2.13 -5.87 -7.15
CA SER A 303 0.90 -5.49 -7.86
C SER A 303 1.11 -4.32 -8.84
N PHE A 304 2.20 -3.57 -8.68
CA PHE A 304 2.59 -2.47 -9.56
C PHE A 304 3.54 -2.89 -10.69
N LYS A 305 3.86 -4.19 -10.80
CA LYS A 305 4.73 -4.71 -11.87
C LYS A 305 4.18 -4.38 -13.25
N GLY A 306 5.02 -3.76 -14.08
CA GLY A 306 4.65 -3.40 -15.46
C GLY A 306 3.65 -2.24 -15.58
N ARG A 307 3.28 -1.59 -14.46
CA ARG A 307 2.44 -0.40 -14.47
C ARG A 307 3.30 0.85 -14.52
N ASP A 308 2.89 1.80 -15.33
CA ASP A 308 3.52 3.12 -15.43
C ASP A 308 2.74 4.11 -14.53
N GLU A 309 2.82 3.90 -13.22
CA GLU A 309 2.16 4.75 -12.23
C GLU A 309 3.16 5.72 -11.57
N ASP A 310 2.67 6.88 -11.15
CA ASP A 310 3.45 7.85 -10.37
C ASP A 310 3.87 7.21 -9.03
N LEU A 311 5.17 7.21 -8.73
CA LEU A 311 5.74 6.63 -7.51
C LEU A 311 5.11 7.19 -6.23
N ARG A 312 4.63 8.44 -6.24
CA ARG A 312 3.89 9.03 -5.11
C ARG A 312 2.58 8.31 -4.87
N LYS A 313 1.83 7.98 -5.92
CA LYS A 313 0.59 7.21 -5.80
C LYS A 313 0.85 5.78 -5.34
N ILE A 314 1.93 5.18 -5.84
CA ILE A 314 2.38 3.86 -5.38
C ILE A 314 2.69 3.92 -3.89
N GLY A 315 3.49 4.90 -3.45
CA GLY A 315 3.84 5.07 -2.05
C GLY A 315 2.64 5.33 -1.14
N GLU A 316 1.68 6.16 -1.58
CA GLU A 316 0.41 6.38 -0.88
C GLU A 316 -0.39 5.07 -0.76
N SER A 317 -0.50 4.30 -1.84
CA SER A 317 -1.25 3.03 -1.87
C SER A 317 -0.61 1.97 -0.97
N LEU A 318 0.72 1.97 -0.86
CA LEU A 318 1.51 1.06 -0.01
C LEU A 318 1.70 1.60 1.42
N GLY A 319 1.35 2.86 1.67
CA GLY A 319 1.54 3.52 2.97
C GLY A 319 3.00 3.61 3.38
N VAL A 320 3.90 3.97 2.44
CA VAL A 320 5.34 4.09 2.65
C VAL A 320 5.86 5.47 2.25
N ASN A 321 6.97 5.88 2.86
CA ASN A 321 7.63 7.17 2.59
C ASN A 321 8.78 7.07 1.60
N THR A 322 9.29 5.86 1.35
CA THR A 322 10.37 5.63 0.38
C THR A 322 10.06 4.43 -0.51
N ILE A 323 10.57 4.48 -1.72
CA ILE A 323 10.48 3.40 -2.69
C ILE A 323 11.89 3.06 -3.18
N LEU A 324 12.21 1.77 -3.19
CA LEU A 324 13.35 1.23 -3.90
C LEU A 324 12.88 0.68 -5.24
N GLU A 325 13.42 1.20 -6.32
CA GLU A 325 13.26 0.65 -7.66
C GLU A 325 14.60 0.29 -8.26
N GLY A 326 14.62 -0.53 -9.30
CA GLY A 326 15.85 -0.91 -9.91
C GLY A 326 15.71 -1.73 -11.18
N SER A 327 16.85 -2.15 -11.68
CA SER A 327 16.93 -3.04 -12.84
C SER A 327 18.06 -4.05 -12.67
N VAL A 328 17.88 -5.23 -13.28
CA VAL A 328 18.87 -6.29 -13.28
C VAL A 328 19.17 -6.68 -14.72
N ARG A 329 20.46 -6.78 -15.05
CA ARG A 329 20.94 -7.34 -16.31
C ARG A 329 21.89 -8.48 -16.02
N LYS A 330 21.53 -9.69 -16.40
CA LYS A 330 22.38 -10.88 -16.32
C LYS A 330 22.91 -11.21 -17.70
N SER A 331 24.22 -11.44 -17.81
CA SER A 331 24.92 -11.84 -19.04
C SER A 331 25.98 -12.88 -18.70
N GLY A 332 25.72 -14.15 -19.00
CA GLY A 332 26.58 -15.25 -18.56
C GLY A 332 26.74 -15.29 -17.04
N ASN A 333 27.94 -15.16 -16.55
CA ASN A 333 28.27 -15.14 -15.11
C ASN A 333 28.31 -13.73 -14.49
N THR A 334 28.06 -12.68 -15.27
CA THR A 334 28.08 -11.29 -14.78
C THR A 334 26.66 -10.78 -14.55
N VAL A 335 26.46 -10.09 -13.44
CA VAL A 335 25.21 -9.43 -13.08
C VAL A 335 25.46 -7.95 -12.84
N ARG A 336 24.69 -7.10 -13.53
CA ARG A 336 24.61 -5.66 -13.26
C ARG A 336 23.29 -5.37 -12.58
N ILE A 337 23.33 -4.79 -11.39
CA ILE A 337 22.15 -4.34 -10.63
C ILE A 337 22.24 -2.83 -10.47
N THR A 338 21.23 -2.10 -10.92
CA THR A 338 21.07 -0.68 -10.63
C THR A 338 19.92 -0.55 -9.64
N ALA A 339 20.17 0.11 -8.52
CA ALA A 339 19.17 0.33 -7.47
C ALA A 339 19.08 1.83 -7.15
N GLN A 340 17.87 2.32 -6.91
CA GLN A 340 17.58 3.73 -6.65
C GLN A 340 16.55 3.83 -5.52
N LEU A 341 16.89 4.56 -4.46
CA LEU A 341 16.01 4.86 -3.34
C LEU A 341 15.40 6.24 -3.54
N ILE A 342 14.08 6.33 -3.53
CA ILE A 342 13.32 7.51 -3.89
C ILE A 342 12.42 7.91 -2.73
N ASN A 343 12.40 9.20 -2.40
CA ASN A 343 11.45 9.77 -1.45
C ASN A 343 10.08 9.91 -2.12
N VAL A 344 9.05 9.30 -1.55
CA VAL A 344 7.66 9.32 -2.08
C VAL A 344 7.09 10.73 -2.09
N ARG A 345 7.42 11.55 -1.09
CA ARG A 345 6.82 12.88 -0.91
C ARG A 345 7.16 13.84 -2.04
N ASP A 346 8.40 13.84 -2.50
CA ASP A 346 8.92 14.80 -3.48
C ASP A 346 9.43 14.14 -4.77
N GLY A 347 9.57 12.81 -4.78
CA GLY A 347 10.04 12.04 -5.94
C GLY A 347 11.53 12.17 -6.20
N PHE A 348 12.32 12.72 -5.26
CA PHE A 348 13.76 12.82 -5.41
C PHE A 348 14.47 11.55 -5.00
N HIS A 349 15.57 11.27 -5.71
CA HIS A 349 16.48 10.19 -5.36
C HIS A 349 17.22 10.55 -4.07
N LEU A 350 17.07 9.71 -3.06
CA LEU A 350 17.89 9.78 -1.85
C LEU A 350 19.25 9.12 -2.07
N TRP A 351 19.25 8.04 -2.86
CA TRP A 351 20.45 7.27 -3.19
C TRP A 351 20.24 6.54 -4.52
N ALA A 352 21.32 6.37 -5.29
CA ALA A 352 21.34 5.58 -6.51
C ALA A 352 22.75 5.02 -6.75
N GLU A 353 22.84 3.72 -7.02
CA GLU A 353 24.11 3.05 -7.28
C GLU A 353 23.96 1.90 -8.29
N THR A 354 25.06 1.58 -8.96
CA THR A 354 25.13 0.46 -9.90
C THR A 354 26.23 -0.50 -9.46
N PHE A 355 25.89 -1.77 -9.34
CA PHE A 355 26.74 -2.85 -8.92
C PHE A 355 27.04 -3.77 -10.12
N ASP A 356 28.30 -3.87 -10.51
CA ASP A 356 28.80 -4.83 -11.51
C ASP A 356 29.57 -5.92 -10.78
N ARG A 357 29.05 -7.14 -10.74
CA ARG A 357 29.63 -8.26 -9.98
C ARG A 357 29.51 -9.57 -10.74
N GLU A 358 30.29 -10.54 -10.32
CA GLU A 358 30.07 -11.93 -10.72
C GLU A 358 28.90 -12.54 -9.95
N MET A 359 28.29 -13.56 -10.52
CA MET A 359 27.16 -14.28 -9.90
C MET A 359 27.51 -14.88 -8.55
N SER A 360 28.77 -15.25 -8.32
CA SER A 360 29.30 -15.70 -7.04
C SER A 360 29.20 -14.69 -5.91
N ASP A 361 29.18 -13.40 -6.24
CA ASP A 361 29.12 -12.29 -5.27
C ASP A 361 27.69 -11.74 -5.06
N ILE A 362 26.67 -12.40 -5.60
CA ILE A 362 25.29 -11.88 -5.60
C ILE A 362 24.75 -11.56 -4.19
N PHE A 363 25.07 -12.38 -3.20
CA PHE A 363 24.67 -12.15 -1.81
C PHE A 363 25.34 -10.93 -1.21
N LYS A 364 26.63 -10.74 -1.54
CA LYS A 364 27.38 -9.57 -1.11
C LYS A 364 26.77 -8.28 -1.66
N VAL A 365 26.28 -8.30 -2.90
CA VAL A 365 25.57 -7.16 -3.49
C VAL A 365 24.25 -6.89 -2.76
N GLN A 366 23.49 -7.92 -2.41
CA GLN A 366 22.25 -7.77 -1.63
C GLN A 366 22.53 -7.16 -0.25
N ASP A 367 23.61 -7.58 0.41
CA ASP A 367 24.03 -7.01 1.69
C ASP A 367 24.48 -5.55 1.53
N GLU A 368 25.24 -5.23 0.48
CA GLU A 368 25.68 -3.86 0.16
C GLU A 368 24.49 -2.94 -0.09
N ILE A 369 23.49 -3.35 -0.87
CA ILE A 369 22.27 -2.58 -1.14
C ILE A 369 21.48 -2.40 0.17
N THR A 370 21.29 -3.46 0.94
CA THR A 370 20.56 -3.42 2.21
C THR A 370 21.24 -2.46 3.20
N ALA A 371 22.56 -2.51 3.32
CA ALA A 371 23.35 -1.63 4.19
C ALA A 371 23.22 -0.15 3.76
N ALA A 372 23.32 0.13 2.46
CA ALA A 372 23.17 1.48 1.93
C ALA A 372 21.78 2.07 2.21
N ILE A 373 20.72 1.26 2.07
CA ILE A 373 19.34 1.69 2.40
C ILE A 373 19.21 2.00 3.90
N ILE A 374 19.76 1.17 4.76
CA ILE A 374 19.70 1.35 6.22
C ILE A 374 20.44 2.62 6.63
N GLU A 375 21.59 2.88 6.04
CA GLU A 375 22.40 4.08 6.28
C GLU A 375 21.62 5.34 5.82
N GLU A 376 21.10 5.33 4.60
CA GLU A 376 20.36 6.47 4.05
C GLU A 376 19.09 6.79 4.85
N LEU A 377 18.36 5.77 5.27
CA LEU A 377 17.18 5.92 6.11
C LEU A 377 17.51 6.16 7.60
N LYS A 378 18.80 6.20 7.98
CA LYS A 378 19.27 6.39 9.36
C LYS A 378 18.58 5.43 10.35
N VAL A 379 18.41 4.18 9.95
CA VAL A 379 17.84 3.14 10.81
C VAL A 379 18.92 2.72 11.81
N HIS A 380 18.66 2.93 13.12
CA HIS A 380 19.56 2.45 14.15
C HIS A 380 19.43 0.94 14.29
N LEU A 381 20.50 0.21 14.00
CA LEU A 381 20.61 -1.23 14.17
C LEU A 381 21.11 -1.56 15.57
N ALA A 382 20.57 -2.63 16.17
CA ALA A 382 21.22 -3.28 17.30
C ALA A 382 22.50 -4.00 16.83
N PRO A 383 23.55 -4.11 17.68
CA PRO A 383 24.84 -4.73 17.29
C PRO A 383 24.73 -6.15 16.72
N ASP A 384 23.68 -6.89 17.10
CA ASP A 384 23.47 -8.29 16.71
C ASP A 384 22.63 -8.46 15.40
N GLU A 385 22.27 -7.37 14.72
CA GLU A 385 21.44 -7.41 13.50
C GLU A 385 22.25 -7.55 12.20
N ILE A 386 23.57 -7.73 12.27
CA ILE A 386 24.42 -7.99 11.10
C ILE A 386 24.38 -9.49 10.79
N THR A 387 23.54 -9.87 9.84
CA THR A 387 23.45 -11.24 9.35
C THR A 387 24.60 -11.52 8.37
N VAL A 388 25.42 -12.51 8.66
CA VAL A 388 26.38 -13.06 7.69
C VAL A 388 25.59 -13.98 6.76
N THR A 389 25.56 -13.66 5.49
CA THR A 389 24.94 -14.49 4.45
C THR A 389 25.72 -15.79 4.29
N THR A 390 25.04 -16.92 4.38
CA THR A 390 25.67 -18.22 4.15
C THR A 390 25.94 -18.39 2.64
N PRO A 391 27.16 -18.74 2.21
CA PRO A 391 27.44 -19.02 0.81
C PRO A 391 26.52 -20.13 0.28
N VAL A 392 25.97 -19.91 -0.90
CA VAL A 392 25.15 -20.88 -1.61
C VAL A 392 25.88 -21.33 -2.87
N ASN A 393 25.59 -22.55 -3.31
CA ASN A 393 26.04 -22.99 -4.63
C ASN A 393 25.42 -22.09 -5.71
N VAL A 394 26.28 -21.46 -6.52
CA VAL A 394 25.90 -20.50 -7.57
C VAL A 394 24.92 -21.09 -8.59
N GLU A 395 25.00 -22.40 -8.84
CA GLU A 395 24.09 -23.10 -9.77
C GLU A 395 22.72 -23.37 -9.13
N ALA A 396 22.65 -23.56 -7.81
CA ALA A 396 21.39 -23.80 -7.07
C ALA A 396 20.54 -22.51 -6.95
N TYR A 397 21.18 -21.34 -6.83
CA TYR A 397 20.51 -20.08 -6.53
C TYR A 397 19.49 -19.64 -7.58
N PRO A 398 19.75 -19.65 -8.90
CA PRO A 398 18.74 -19.35 -9.91
C PRO A 398 17.53 -20.28 -9.87
N ILE A 399 17.74 -21.58 -9.56
CA ILE A 399 16.64 -22.55 -9.43
C ILE A 399 15.81 -22.25 -8.18
N TYR A 400 16.45 -21.91 -7.07
CA TYR A 400 15.78 -21.44 -5.85
C TYR A 400 14.92 -20.19 -6.13
N LEU A 401 15.44 -19.17 -6.83
CA LEU A 401 14.68 -17.97 -7.16
C LEU A 401 13.47 -18.28 -8.05
N LYS A 402 13.63 -19.19 -9.03
CA LYS A 402 12.51 -19.65 -9.85
C LYS A 402 11.46 -20.39 -9.03
N ALA A 403 11.88 -21.21 -8.06
CA ALA A 403 10.99 -21.88 -7.11
C ALA A 403 10.22 -20.86 -6.26
N ARG A 404 10.89 -19.80 -5.76
CA ARG A 404 10.27 -18.69 -5.01
C ARG A 404 9.22 -17.98 -5.84
N GLN A 405 9.53 -17.66 -7.10
CA GLN A 405 8.56 -17.02 -8.01
C GLN A 405 7.30 -17.89 -8.18
N LYS A 406 7.47 -19.20 -8.41
CA LYS A 406 6.34 -20.14 -8.54
C LYS A 406 5.53 -20.26 -7.24
N LEU A 407 6.20 -20.33 -6.10
CA LEU A 407 5.57 -20.33 -4.77
C LEU A 407 4.71 -19.07 -4.58
N ALA A 408 5.20 -17.91 -4.99
CA ALA A 408 4.50 -16.64 -4.88
C ALA A 408 3.27 -16.51 -5.80
N GLN A 409 3.29 -17.17 -6.96
CA GLN A 409 2.16 -17.19 -7.90
C GLN A 409 0.95 -17.98 -7.38
N ARG A 410 1.16 -18.81 -6.35
CA ARG A 410 0.11 -19.64 -5.73
C ARG A 410 -0.61 -20.56 -6.74
N GLY A 411 -1.64 -21.25 -6.27
CA GLY A 411 -2.38 -22.22 -7.07
C GLY A 411 -1.67 -23.59 -7.18
N ILE A 412 -2.44 -24.66 -7.32
CA ILE A 412 -1.94 -26.04 -7.23
C ILE A 412 -0.81 -26.33 -8.22
N ASN A 413 -0.96 -25.94 -9.48
CA ASN A 413 0.05 -26.20 -10.52
C ASN A 413 1.37 -25.49 -10.25
N ASN A 414 1.32 -24.20 -9.89
CA ASN A 414 2.51 -23.43 -9.54
C ASN A 414 3.20 -23.97 -8.28
N LEU A 415 2.43 -24.43 -7.29
CA LEU A 415 2.97 -25.03 -6.08
C LEU A 415 3.65 -26.38 -6.36
N ILE A 416 3.12 -27.19 -7.28
CA ILE A 416 3.77 -28.42 -7.74
C ILE A 416 5.10 -28.10 -8.42
N GLU A 417 5.13 -27.13 -9.35
CA GLU A 417 6.35 -26.68 -10.00
C GLU A 417 7.36 -26.11 -8.99
N ALA A 418 6.92 -25.32 -8.02
CA ALA A 418 7.77 -24.78 -6.95
C ALA A 418 8.41 -25.90 -6.14
N ARG A 419 7.62 -26.91 -5.72
CA ARG A 419 8.12 -28.09 -5.01
C ARG A 419 9.26 -28.77 -5.78
N ASP A 420 9.03 -29.06 -7.06
CA ASP A 420 9.98 -29.78 -7.90
C ASP A 420 11.27 -28.97 -8.13
N LEU A 421 11.14 -27.65 -8.26
CA LEU A 421 12.29 -26.73 -8.35
C LEU A 421 13.07 -26.64 -7.04
N PHE A 422 12.40 -26.61 -5.86
CA PHE A 422 13.10 -26.67 -4.59
C PHE A 422 13.86 -27.98 -4.40
N TYR A 423 13.29 -29.13 -4.82
CA TYR A 423 14.02 -30.40 -4.81
C TYR A 423 15.27 -30.33 -5.70
N GLN A 424 15.18 -29.76 -6.90
CA GLN A 424 16.34 -29.59 -7.78
C GLN A 424 17.41 -28.70 -7.14
N ALA A 425 17.01 -27.56 -6.54
CA ALA A 425 17.94 -26.70 -5.83
C ALA A 425 18.67 -27.42 -4.67
N LEU A 426 17.94 -28.24 -3.90
CA LEU A 426 18.50 -29.04 -2.79
C LEU A 426 19.39 -30.19 -3.26
N GLN A 427 19.23 -30.70 -4.47
CA GLN A 427 20.17 -31.65 -5.07
C GLN A 427 21.52 -31.01 -5.36
N LEU A 428 21.56 -29.73 -5.71
CA LEU A 428 22.78 -28.97 -5.98
C LEU A 428 23.40 -28.39 -4.72
N ASP A 429 22.58 -28.00 -3.74
CA ASP A 429 23.02 -27.48 -2.44
C ASP A 429 22.13 -27.96 -1.30
N SER A 430 22.55 -29.04 -0.66
CA SER A 430 21.85 -29.65 0.47
C SER A 430 22.05 -28.91 1.81
N ALA A 431 22.86 -27.85 1.85
CA ALA A 431 23.12 -27.06 3.04
C ALA A 431 22.34 -25.73 3.06
N TYR A 432 21.63 -25.38 1.98
CA TYR A 432 20.94 -24.10 1.86
C TYR A 432 19.58 -24.10 2.58
N SER A 433 19.56 -23.60 3.83
CA SER A 433 18.37 -23.53 4.69
C SER A 433 17.13 -22.87 4.03
N PRO A 434 17.24 -21.75 3.26
CA PRO A 434 16.07 -21.14 2.60
C PRO A 434 15.37 -22.05 1.58
N SER A 435 16.07 -22.99 0.94
CA SER A 435 15.43 -23.97 0.05
C SER A 435 14.58 -24.97 0.82
N TYR A 436 15.01 -25.37 2.03
CA TYR A 436 14.21 -26.24 2.90
C TYR A 436 12.97 -25.52 3.45
N SER A 437 13.09 -24.27 3.90
CA SER A 437 11.93 -23.51 4.38
C SER A 437 10.94 -23.23 3.24
N GLY A 438 11.42 -22.85 2.05
CA GLY A 438 10.59 -22.68 0.86
C GLY A 438 9.86 -23.96 0.43
N LEU A 439 10.54 -25.11 0.46
CA LEU A 439 9.94 -26.41 0.21
C LEU A 439 8.89 -26.78 1.26
N SER A 440 9.21 -26.58 2.53
CA SER A 440 8.27 -26.81 3.65
C SER A 440 7.00 -25.97 3.48
N LYS A 441 7.15 -24.69 3.16
CA LYS A 441 6.04 -23.78 2.89
C LYS A 441 5.20 -24.21 1.68
N THR A 442 5.86 -24.60 0.61
CA THR A 442 5.19 -25.11 -0.60
C THR A 442 4.32 -26.30 -0.29
N LEU A 443 4.83 -27.27 0.48
CA LEU A 443 4.11 -28.47 0.88
C LEU A 443 2.92 -28.16 1.81
N SER A 444 3.08 -27.21 2.74
CA SER A 444 1.98 -26.73 3.59
C SER A 444 0.87 -26.10 2.76
N LEU A 445 1.22 -25.23 1.81
CA LEU A 445 0.26 -24.57 0.93
C LEU A 445 -0.40 -25.55 -0.05
N LEU A 446 0.32 -26.54 -0.58
CA LEU A 446 -0.29 -27.59 -1.41
C LEU A 446 -1.44 -28.28 -0.69
N ASN A 447 -1.27 -28.57 0.60
CA ASN A 447 -2.34 -29.18 1.37
C ASN A 447 -3.52 -28.22 1.61
N ILE A 448 -3.25 -26.93 1.88
CA ILE A 448 -4.31 -25.90 2.03
C ILE A 448 -5.08 -25.72 0.71
N TYR A 449 -4.37 -25.54 -0.41
CA TYR A 449 -5.00 -25.31 -1.71
C TYR A 449 -5.69 -26.54 -2.28
N SER A 450 -5.26 -27.75 -1.91
CA SER A 450 -5.93 -29.00 -2.29
C SER A 450 -7.17 -29.29 -1.46
N GLN A 451 -7.42 -28.50 -0.40
CA GLN A 451 -8.54 -28.67 0.52
C GLN A 451 -8.65 -30.12 1.07
N SER A 452 -7.53 -30.64 1.52
CA SER A 452 -7.42 -31.98 2.07
C SER A 452 -7.66 -33.13 1.07
N ASP A 453 -7.43 -32.88 -0.22
CA ASP A 453 -7.32 -33.98 -1.20
C ASP A 453 -6.26 -34.97 -0.71
N HIS A 454 -6.67 -36.21 -0.54
CA HIS A 454 -5.80 -37.26 0.04
C HIS A 454 -4.50 -37.53 -0.73
N ARG A 455 -4.44 -37.08 -2.03
CA ARG A 455 -3.19 -37.13 -2.82
C ARG A 455 -2.07 -36.29 -2.20
N PHE A 456 -2.41 -35.29 -1.41
CA PHE A 456 -1.48 -34.39 -0.72
C PHE A 456 -1.45 -34.62 0.80
N SER A 457 -2.15 -35.64 1.31
CA SER A 457 -2.28 -35.87 2.74
C SER A 457 -0.95 -36.16 3.47
N GLU A 458 0.06 -36.65 2.76
CA GLU A 458 1.39 -36.86 3.33
C GLU A 458 2.29 -35.63 3.25
N SER A 459 1.91 -34.60 2.48
CA SER A 459 2.69 -33.38 2.29
C SER A 459 2.99 -32.65 3.60
N HIS A 460 2.08 -32.74 4.59
CA HIS A 460 2.28 -32.12 5.90
C HIS A 460 3.41 -32.75 6.70
N LYS A 461 3.58 -34.09 6.63
CA LYS A 461 4.68 -34.79 7.32
C LYS A 461 6.03 -34.40 6.73
N GLU A 462 6.08 -34.28 5.40
CA GLU A 462 7.26 -33.79 4.69
C GLU A 462 7.54 -32.32 5.01
N SER A 463 6.50 -31.46 5.04
CA SER A 463 6.63 -30.05 5.42
C SER A 463 7.31 -29.93 6.79
N TYR A 464 6.83 -30.63 7.81
CA TYR A 464 7.44 -30.63 9.14
C TYR A 464 8.91 -31.08 9.12
N LYS A 465 9.24 -32.16 8.39
CA LYS A 465 10.60 -32.65 8.22
C LYS A 465 11.52 -31.56 7.63
N TYR A 466 11.08 -30.89 6.60
CA TYR A 466 11.89 -29.86 5.95
C TYR A 466 11.98 -28.57 6.77
N ALA A 467 10.92 -28.16 7.48
CA ALA A 467 11.00 -27.08 8.45
C ALA A 467 12.06 -27.36 9.54
N SER A 468 12.03 -28.57 10.10
CA SER A 468 13.01 -29.00 11.10
C SER A 468 14.43 -29.00 10.55
N LYS A 469 14.63 -29.47 9.30
CA LYS A 469 15.93 -29.43 8.65
C LYS A 469 16.43 -28.03 8.38
N ALA A 470 15.53 -27.12 7.99
CA ALA A 470 15.87 -25.70 7.81
C ALA A 470 16.37 -25.07 9.12
N LEU A 471 15.70 -25.36 10.26
CA LEU A 471 16.09 -24.87 11.59
C LEU A 471 17.40 -25.50 12.12
N GLU A 472 17.66 -26.76 11.76
CA GLU A 472 18.94 -27.40 12.06
C GLU A 472 20.12 -26.70 11.35
N LEU A 473 19.92 -26.29 10.10
CA LEU A 473 20.93 -25.60 9.29
C LEU A 473 21.05 -24.10 9.65
N ASP A 474 19.92 -23.45 9.91
CA ASP A 474 19.86 -22.04 10.28
C ASP A 474 18.79 -21.81 11.37
N PRO A 475 19.19 -21.76 12.65
CA PRO A 475 18.28 -21.46 13.76
C PRO A 475 17.65 -20.07 13.73
N ALA A 476 18.13 -19.17 12.86
CA ALA A 476 17.57 -17.83 12.67
C ALA A 476 16.60 -17.73 11.49
N ASN A 477 16.24 -18.84 10.85
CA ASN A 477 15.31 -18.86 9.72
C ASN A 477 13.84 -18.66 10.18
N ALA A 478 13.35 -17.43 10.08
CA ALA A 478 11.98 -17.07 10.48
C ALA A 478 10.90 -17.81 9.68
N GLU A 479 11.11 -18.05 8.38
CA GLU A 479 10.17 -18.79 7.53
C GLU A 479 10.08 -20.26 7.96
N ALA A 480 11.18 -20.85 8.43
CA ALA A 480 11.16 -22.20 8.95
C ALA A 480 10.37 -22.31 10.27
N TYR A 481 10.47 -21.32 11.16
CA TYR A 481 9.59 -21.25 12.34
C TYR A 481 8.13 -21.08 11.98
N LEU A 482 7.82 -20.25 10.96
CA LEU A 482 6.46 -20.11 10.44
C LEU A 482 5.90 -21.47 10.00
N THR A 483 6.61 -22.18 9.12
CA THR A 483 6.14 -23.47 8.58
C THR A 483 6.09 -24.56 9.63
N PHE A 484 6.99 -24.54 10.62
CA PHE A 484 6.92 -25.40 11.79
C PHE A 484 5.65 -25.12 12.61
N GLY A 485 5.31 -23.85 12.83
CA GLY A 485 4.07 -23.44 13.50
C GLY A 485 2.82 -23.91 12.76
N ILE A 486 2.80 -23.80 11.43
CA ILE A 486 1.72 -24.32 10.57
C ILE A 486 1.58 -25.83 10.77
N ALA A 487 2.67 -26.58 10.68
CA ALA A 487 2.64 -28.03 10.84
C ALA A 487 2.10 -28.44 12.22
N LYS A 488 2.55 -27.77 13.29
CA LYS A 488 2.12 -28.04 14.66
C LYS A 488 0.65 -27.68 14.91
N SER A 489 0.15 -26.59 14.35
CA SER A 489 -1.24 -26.15 14.55
C SER A 489 -2.24 -26.92 13.67
N GLN A 490 -1.91 -27.09 12.39
CA GLN A 490 -2.88 -27.61 11.41
C GLN A 490 -2.92 -29.13 11.34
N TYR A 491 -1.78 -29.82 11.60
CA TYR A 491 -1.68 -31.25 11.40
C TYR A 491 -1.45 -32.04 12.69
N ASP A 492 -0.56 -31.57 13.58
CA ASP A 492 -0.27 -32.23 14.82
C ASP A 492 -1.26 -31.91 15.95
N TRP A 493 -1.94 -30.75 15.84
CA TRP A 493 -2.82 -30.16 16.84
C TRP A 493 -2.11 -29.91 18.19
N GLN A 494 -0.83 -29.49 18.09
CA GLN A 494 0.03 -29.15 19.23
C GLN A 494 0.07 -27.64 19.43
N TRP A 495 -1.00 -27.08 19.99
CA TRP A 495 -1.29 -25.64 20.05
C TRP A 495 -0.22 -24.80 20.73
N LEU A 496 0.34 -25.29 21.86
CA LEU A 496 1.37 -24.57 22.61
C LEU A 496 2.73 -24.53 21.88
N GLU A 497 3.07 -25.60 21.18
CA GLU A 497 4.28 -25.63 20.36
C GLU A 497 4.13 -24.75 19.12
N ALA A 498 2.96 -24.74 18.51
CA ALA A 498 2.64 -23.85 17.42
C ALA A 498 2.75 -22.38 17.83
N GLU A 499 2.16 -22.00 18.99
CA GLU A 499 2.25 -20.61 19.49
C GLU A 499 3.70 -20.16 19.69
N LYS A 500 4.55 -21.03 20.28
CA LYS A 500 5.98 -20.74 20.46
C LYS A 500 6.70 -20.54 19.14
N ALA A 501 6.41 -21.37 18.14
CA ALA A 501 7.03 -21.30 16.83
C ALA A 501 6.63 -20.00 16.09
N TYR A 502 5.35 -19.68 16.04
CA TYR A 502 4.86 -18.44 15.45
C TYR A 502 5.42 -17.19 16.16
N ALA A 503 5.45 -17.20 17.50
CA ALA A 503 6.02 -16.11 18.27
C ALA A 503 7.51 -15.89 17.94
N LYS A 504 8.26 -17.00 17.74
CA LYS A 504 9.66 -16.92 17.35
C LYS A 504 9.84 -16.39 15.93
N ALA A 505 8.98 -16.78 15.00
CA ALA A 505 8.98 -16.25 13.65
C ALA A 505 8.78 -14.70 13.64
N VAL A 506 7.78 -14.20 14.39
CA VAL A 506 7.52 -12.75 14.52
C VAL A 506 8.66 -12.02 15.23
N GLU A 507 9.29 -12.63 16.25
CA GLU A 507 10.44 -12.03 16.93
C GLU A 507 11.61 -11.78 15.97
N MET A 508 11.84 -12.75 15.05
CA MET A 508 12.93 -12.68 14.07
C MET A 508 12.61 -11.79 12.87
N ASN A 509 11.36 -11.80 12.43
CA ASN A 509 10.91 -11.01 11.28
C ASN A 509 9.57 -10.32 11.57
N PRO A 510 9.57 -9.23 12.37
CA PRO A 510 8.33 -8.56 12.80
C PRO A 510 7.61 -7.79 11.70
N ASN A 511 8.30 -7.50 10.59
CA ASN A 511 7.76 -6.75 9.45
C ASN A 511 7.41 -7.65 8.25
N ASP A 512 7.33 -8.95 8.47
CA ASP A 512 6.81 -9.88 7.48
C ASP A 512 5.28 -9.98 7.60
N ALA A 513 4.57 -9.56 6.54
CA ALA A 513 3.12 -9.55 6.52
C ALA A 513 2.53 -10.95 6.65
N GLU A 514 3.13 -11.94 6.00
CA GLU A 514 2.64 -13.32 6.00
C GLU A 514 2.80 -13.98 7.37
N ILE A 515 3.94 -13.76 8.05
CA ILE A 515 4.15 -14.27 9.42
C ILE A 515 3.11 -13.66 10.37
N ASN A 516 2.82 -12.36 10.27
CA ASN A 516 1.79 -11.71 11.08
C ASN A 516 0.39 -12.26 10.77
N ASN A 517 0.05 -12.49 9.50
CA ASN A 517 -1.24 -13.06 9.08
C ASN A 517 -1.43 -14.47 9.64
N PHE A 518 -0.47 -15.37 9.47
CA PHE A 518 -0.60 -16.73 10.03
C PHE A 518 -0.70 -16.74 11.56
N LEU A 519 -0.03 -15.84 12.26
CA LEU A 519 -0.17 -15.73 13.71
C LEU A 519 -1.54 -15.14 14.10
N GLY A 520 -2.07 -14.20 13.34
CA GLY A 520 -3.43 -13.66 13.50
C GLY A 520 -4.48 -14.76 13.34
N ASP A 521 -4.38 -15.52 12.26
CA ASP A 521 -5.27 -16.65 11.98
C ASP A 521 -5.17 -17.76 13.05
N PHE A 522 -3.97 -18.04 13.55
CA PHE A 522 -3.77 -18.96 14.66
C PHE A 522 -4.47 -18.46 15.96
N TYR A 523 -4.38 -17.17 16.31
CA TYR A 523 -5.12 -16.65 17.46
C TYR A 523 -6.63 -16.63 17.24
N ARG A 524 -7.09 -16.44 16.00
CA ARG A 524 -8.50 -16.61 15.63
C ARG A 524 -8.96 -18.04 15.89
N LEU A 525 -8.17 -19.03 15.49
CA LEU A 525 -8.42 -20.44 15.77
C LEU A 525 -8.54 -20.72 17.28
N LEU A 526 -7.72 -20.07 18.10
CA LEU A 526 -7.77 -20.18 19.56
C LEU A 526 -8.91 -19.36 20.20
N ALA A 527 -9.74 -18.64 19.42
CA ALA A 527 -10.76 -17.70 19.85
C ALA A 527 -10.21 -16.50 20.68
N ASP A 528 -8.92 -16.18 20.58
CA ASP A 528 -8.32 -14.95 21.12
C ASP A 528 -8.42 -13.83 20.08
N TYR A 529 -9.64 -13.34 19.89
CA TYR A 529 -9.95 -12.37 18.82
C TYR A 529 -9.24 -11.00 18.99
N LYS A 530 -8.83 -10.65 20.21
CA LYS A 530 -8.07 -9.40 20.44
C LYS A 530 -6.65 -9.51 19.88
N LYS A 531 -5.98 -10.65 20.11
CA LYS A 531 -4.66 -10.89 19.53
C LYS A 531 -4.79 -11.10 18.03
N ALA A 532 -5.81 -11.83 17.56
CA ALA A 532 -6.07 -12.02 16.14
C ALA A 532 -6.20 -10.67 15.42
N GLU A 533 -7.10 -9.77 15.88
CA GLU A 533 -7.28 -8.43 15.32
C GLU A 533 -5.96 -7.65 15.24
N LYS A 534 -5.14 -7.71 16.30
CA LYS A 534 -3.84 -7.02 16.34
C LYS A 534 -2.89 -7.47 15.23
N PHE A 535 -2.73 -8.77 15.05
CA PHE A 535 -1.78 -9.32 14.10
C PHE A 535 -2.29 -9.23 12.67
N GLU A 536 -3.60 -9.41 12.44
CA GLU A 536 -4.22 -9.20 11.12
C GLU A 536 -4.16 -7.74 10.67
N LEU A 537 -4.40 -6.78 11.57
CA LEU A 537 -4.22 -5.35 11.26
C LEU A 537 -2.76 -5.05 10.91
N ARG A 538 -1.79 -5.70 11.58
CA ARG A 538 -0.37 -5.53 11.24
C ARG A 538 -0.05 -6.14 9.88
N ALA A 539 -0.57 -7.32 9.56
CA ALA A 539 -0.41 -7.94 8.25
C ALA A 539 -0.98 -7.04 7.14
N LEU A 540 -2.18 -6.48 7.36
CA LEU A 540 -2.82 -5.57 6.40
C LEU A 540 -2.06 -4.23 6.26
N GLU A 541 -1.50 -3.71 7.35
CA GLU A 541 -0.65 -2.52 7.30
C GLU A 541 0.62 -2.74 6.47
N LEU A 542 1.21 -3.93 6.56
CA LEU A 542 2.43 -4.30 5.84
C LEU A 542 2.14 -4.68 4.37
N ASP A 543 1.01 -5.32 4.09
CA ASP A 543 0.66 -5.78 2.73
C ASP A 543 -0.82 -5.45 2.40
N PRO A 544 -1.13 -4.16 2.14
CA PRO A 544 -2.50 -3.66 2.06
C PRO A 544 -3.29 -4.14 0.84
N LEU A 545 -2.61 -4.62 -0.22
CA LEU A 545 -3.24 -5.13 -1.44
C LEU A 545 -3.25 -6.66 -1.50
N HIS A 546 -2.95 -7.35 -0.39
CA HIS A 546 -3.04 -8.80 -0.30
C HIS A 546 -4.46 -9.22 0.09
N ALA A 547 -5.17 -9.85 -0.83
CA ALA A 547 -6.58 -10.22 -0.65
C ALA A 547 -6.83 -11.10 0.58
N VAL A 548 -5.91 -12.02 0.91
CA VAL A 548 -6.01 -12.91 2.07
C VAL A 548 -6.03 -12.12 3.38
N ASN A 549 -5.17 -11.09 3.53
CA ASN A 549 -5.14 -10.26 4.75
C ASN A 549 -6.49 -9.57 5.02
N HIS A 550 -7.15 -9.08 3.96
CA HIS A 550 -8.50 -8.54 4.08
C HIS A 550 -9.51 -9.60 4.50
N TRP A 551 -9.39 -10.80 3.91
CA TRP A 551 -10.31 -11.89 4.21
C TRP A 551 -10.20 -12.35 5.66
N ASP A 552 -8.99 -12.60 6.14
CA ASP A 552 -8.76 -13.12 7.49
C ASP A 552 -9.17 -12.11 8.55
N LEU A 553 -8.89 -10.81 8.35
CA LEU A 553 -9.39 -9.75 9.23
C LEU A 553 -10.93 -9.67 9.19
N GLY A 554 -11.54 -9.84 8.02
CA GLY A 554 -13.00 -9.95 7.87
C GLY A 554 -13.56 -11.12 8.68
N THR A 555 -12.88 -12.27 8.66
CA THR A 555 -13.27 -13.47 9.43
C THR A 555 -13.12 -13.24 10.94
N VAL A 556 -12.08 -12.53 11.38
CA VAL A 556 -11.96 -12.12 12.80
C VAL A 556 -13.15 -11.25 13.20
N TYR A 557 -13.52 -10.25 12.38
CA TYR A 557 -14.70 -9.39 12.68
C TYR A 557 -16.02 -10.16 12.64
N LEU A 558 -16.17 -11.14 11.75
CA LEU A 558 -17.33 -12.04 11.74
C LEU A 558 -17.44 -12.79 13.08
N ASN A 559 -16.34 -13.38 13.55
CA ASN A 559 -16.30 -14.11 14.82
C ASN A 559 -16.54 -13.20 16.05
N MET A 560 -16.23 -11.91 15.94
CA MET A 560 -16.53 -10.88 16.92
C MET A 560 -17.97 -10.34 16.82
N ASN A 561 -18.80 -10.85 15.90
CA ASN A 561 -20.14 -10.35 15.56
C ASN A 561 -20.18 -8.88 15.10
N LYS A 562 -19.08 -8.38 14.49
CA LYS A 562 -18.97 -7.05 13.89
C LYS A 562 -19.26 -7.12 12.40
N LEU A 563 -20.53 -7.40 12.04
CA LEU A 563 -20.93 -7.85 10.70
C LEU A 563 -20.64 -6.84 9.58
N GLU A 564 -20.89 -5.55 9.78
CA GLU A 564 -20.63 -4.54 8.74
C GLU A 564 -19.13 -4.44 8.42
N LYS A 565 -18.26 -4.46 9.45
CA LYS A 565 -16.82 -4.49 9.23
C LYS A 565 -16.40 -5.76 8.49
N ALA A 566 -16.92 -6.92 8.88
CA ALA A 566 -16.62 -8.18 8.19
C ALA A 566 -17.00 -8.10 6.71
N ARG A 567 -18.19 -7.56 6.39
CA ARG A 567 -18.67 -7.37 5.01
C ARG A 567 -17.74 -6.48 4.19
N ASP A 568 -17.33 -5.34 4.73
CA ASP A 568 -16.45 -4.40 4.04
C ASP A 568 -15.09 -5.01 3.68
N TYR A 569 -14.52 -5.78 4.61
CA TYR A 569 -13.27 -6.49 4.38
C TYR A 569 -13.43 -7.64 3.38
N PHE A 570 -14.52 -8.42 3.42
CA PHE A 570 -14.81 -9.46 2.43
C PHE A 570 -14.99 -8.88 1.03
N ARG A 571 -15.70 -7.76 0.89
CA ARG A 571 -15.82 -7.03 -0.38
C ARG A 571 -14.46 -6.57 -0.91
N SER A 572 -13.61 -6.06 -0.04
CA SER A 572 -12.26 -5.64 -0.40
C SER A 572 -11.43 -6.82 -0.88
N ALA A 573 -11.43 -7.95 -0.18
CA ALA A 573 -10.74 -9.17 -0.56
C ALA A 573 -11.15 -9.64 -1.96
N LEU A 574 -12.45 -9.81 -2.20
CA LEU A 574 -12.98 -10.29 -3.48
C LEU A 574 -12.88 -9.27 -4.63
N ARG A 575 -12.70 -7.98 -4.32
CA ARG A 575 -12.40 -6.95 -5.32
C ARG A 575 -10.95 -7.01 -5.76
N ILE A 576 -10.03 -7.28 -4.83
CA ILE A 576 -8.60 -7.43 -5.11
C ILE A 576 -8.36 -8.73 -5.90
N ASP A 577 -8.90 -9.85 -5.43
CA ASP A 577 -8.74 -11.15 -6.06
C ASP A 577 -10.05 -11.96 -6.02
N PRO A 578 -10.83 -11.99 -7.12
CA PRO A 578 -12.04 -12.82 -7.21
C PRO A 578 -11.76 -14.33 -7.09
N ALA A 579 -10.58 -14.81 -7.50
CA ALA A 579 -10.22 -16.22 -7.44
C ALA A 579 -10.00 -16.72 -5.99
N LEU A 580 -9.83 -15.81 -5.03
CA LEU A 580 -9.74 -16.13 -3.60
C LEU A 580 -10.95 -16.95 -3.12
N ILE A 581 -12.10 -16.87 -3.81
CA ILE A 581 -13.32 -17.62 -3.49
C ILE A 581 -13.05 -19.12 -3.32
N GLN A 582 -12.09 -19.69 -4.05
CA GLN A 582 -11.73 -21.11 -3.94
C GLN A 582 -11.23 -21.50 -2.54
N LEU A 583 -10.65 -20.57 -1.79
CA LEU A 583 -10.14 -20.80 -0.43
C LEU A 583 -11.18 -20.46 0.64
N ILE A 584 -12.03 -19.48 0.35
CA ILE A 584 -12.87 -18.83 1.37
C ILE A 584 -14.32 -19.32 1.38
N HIS A 585 -14.75 -20.11 0.38
CA HIS A 585 -16.13 -20.59 0.32
C HIS A 585 -16.60 -21.32 1.61
N PRO A 586 -15.76 -22.05 2.38
CA PRO A 586 -16.23 -22.64 3.63
C PRO A 586 -16.61 -21.59 4.67
N THR A 587 -15.81 -20.54 4.83
CA THR A 587 -16.13 -19.41 5.73
C THR A 587 -17.38 -18.67 5.25
N MET A 588 -17.54 -18.51 3.94
CA MET A 588 -18.73 -17.88 3.39
C MET A 588 -19.97 -18.73 3.63
N THR A 589 -19.90 -20.05 3.50
CA THR A 589 -21.02 -20.94 3.84
C THR A 589 -21.46 -20.72 5.29
N TYR A 590 -20.51 -20.64 6.21
CA TYR A 590 -20.81 -20.31 7.61
C TYR A 590 -21.47 -18.92 7.76
N ALA A 591 -20.92 -17.90 7.10
CA ALA A 591 -21.46 -16.54 7.11
C ALA A 591 -22.87 -16.49 6.51
N TYR A 592 -23.17 -17.29 5.48
CA TYR A 592 -24.49 -17.36 4.85
C TYR A 592 -25.58 -17.94 5.74
N ILE A 593 -25.26 -19.01 6.43
CA ILE A 593 -26.23 -19.65 7.34
C ILE A 593 -26.53 -18.73 8.51
N SER A 594 -25.59 -17.93 8.91
CA SER A 594 -25.71 -17.02 10.05
C SER A 594 -26.16 -15.61 9.66
N HIS A 595 -25.82 -15.15 8.43
CA HIS A 595 -26.01 -13.76 7.99
C HIS A 595 -26.04 -13.65 6.45
N PRO A 596 -26.86 -12.74 5.85
CA PRO A 596 -27.03 -12.67 4.40
C PRO A 596 -25.86 -11.94 3.69
N PHE A 597 -24.79 -12.65 3.33
CA PHE A 597 -23.67 -12.14 2.49
C PHE A 597 -23.71 -12.70 1.06
N MET A 598 -24.90 -13.05 0.56
CA MET A 598 -25.07 -13.80 -0.70
C MET A 598 -24.65 -13.04 -1.94
N ASP A 599 -24.92 -11.73 -2.01
CA ASP A 599 -24.70 -10.95 -3.22
C ASP A 599 -23.20 -10.83 -3.56
N GLU A 600 -22.35 -10.82 -2.54
CA GLU A 600 -20.90 -10.75 -2.69
C GLU A 600 -20.34 -12.03 -3.36
N LEU A 601 -20.82 -13.20 -2.95
CA LEU A 601 -20.38 -14.48 -3.50
C LEU A 601 -20.87 -14.65 -4.93
N ASP A 602 -22.14 -14.41 -5.20
CA ASP A 602 -22.70 -14.46 -6.56
C ASP A 602 -21.95 -13.49 -7.50
N SER A 603 -21.61 -12.30 -7.01
CA SER A 603 -20.83 -11.32 -7.76
C SER A 603 -19.40 -11.80 -8.01
N ALA A 604 -18.76 -12.43 -7.04
CA ALA A 604 -17.42 -12.98 -7.20
C ALA A 604 -17.39 -14.14 -8.20
N VAL A 605 -18.35 -15.09 -8.08
CA VAL A 605 -18.46 -16.23 -9.03
C VAL A 605 -18.66 -15.74 -10.46
N ARG A 606 -19.51 -14.73 -10.68
CA ARG A 606 -19.73 -14.16 -12.01
C ARG A 606 -18.52 -13.46 -12.63
N ARG A 607 -17.55 -13.05 -11.81
CA ARG A 607 -16.29 -12.43 -12.26
C ARG A 607 -15.18 -13.44 -12.54
N LEU A 608 -15.38 -14.72 -12.19
CA LEU A 608 -14.45 -15.78 -12.56
C LEU A 608 -14.48 -15.95 -14.07
N ASP A 609 -13.33 -15.85 -14.69
CA ASP A 609 -13.15 -16.09 -16.12
C ASP A 609 -12.60 -17.51 -16.38
N ASN A 610 -12.50 -17.89 -17.63
CA ASN A 610 -11.99 -19.21 -18.03
C ASN A 610 -10.49 -19.40 -17.72
N THR A 611 -9.79 -18.35 -17.28
CA THR A 611 -8.37 -18.41 -16.87
C THR A 611 -8.24 -18.77 -15.40
N THR A 612 -9.32 -18.69 -14.62
CA THR A 612 -9.34 -19.01 -13.21
C THR A 612 -9.28 -20.52 -13.01
N ASN A 613 -8.18 -21.03 -12.51
CA ASN A 613 -7.88 -22.47 -12.43
C ASN A 613 -8.55 -23.13 -11.21
N ILE A 614 -9.89 -23.12 -11.15
CA ILE A 614 -10.70 -23.72 -10.09
C ILE A 614 -11.03 -25.17 -10.49
N THR A 615 -10.74 -26.12 -9.60
CA THR A 615 -11.08 -27.52 -9.85
C THR A 615 -12.60 -27.76 -9.86
N PRO A 616 -13.11 -28.72 -10.63
CA PRO A 616 -14.55 -29.04 -10.62
C PRO A 616 -15.12 -29.38 -9.24
N SER A 617 -14.32 -30.01 -8.37
CA SER A 617 -14.73 -30.33 -7.00
C SER A 617 -14.91 -29.09 -6.13
N ILE A 618 -14.00 -28.10 -6.26
CA ILE A 618 -14.12 -26.82 -5.55
C ILE A 618 -15.29 -26.01 -6.08
N MET A 619 -15.49 -25.96 -7.42
CA MET A 619 -16.65 -25.28 -7.99
C MET A 619 -17.96 -25.88 -7.49
N LEU A 620 -18.07 -27.21 -7.41
CA LEU A 620 -19.24 -27.88 -6.83
C LEU A 620 -19.49 -27.49 -5.37
N GLN A 621 -18.44 -27.35 -4.55
CA GLN A 621 -18.57 -26.88 -3.18
C GLN A 621 -19.05 -25.43 -3.08
N ILE A 622 -18.55 -24.56 -3.96
CA ILE A 622 -19.01 -23.16 -4.08
C ILE A 622 -20.48 -23.10 -4.47
N GLU A 623 -20.88 -23.85 -5.51
CA GLU A 623 -22.28 -23.94 -5.95
C GLU A 623 -23.20 -24.48 -4.85
N THR A 624 -22.72 -25.42 -4.07
CA THR A 624 -23.43 -25.98 -2.91
C THR A 624 -23.64 -24.91 -1.83
N SER A 625 -22.60 -24.12 -1.54
CA SER A 625 -22.67 -22.98 -0.60
C SER A 625 -23.71 -21.93 -1.05
N ILE A 626 -23.73 -21.65 -2.34
CA ILE A 626 -24.71 -20.73 -2.95
C ILE A 626 -26.14 -21.30 -2.83
N ALA A 627 -26.32 -22.59 -3.13
CA ALA A 627 -27.61 -23.24 -3.01
C ALA A 627 -28.16 -23.19 -1.58
N ILE A 628 -27.31 -23.46 -0.58
CA ILE A 628 -27.64 -23.35 0.85
C ILE A 628 -28.10 -21.94 1.17
N GLY A 629 -27.27 -20.94 0.84
CA GLY A 629 -27.57 -19.54 1.19
C GLY A 629 -28.81 -18.99 0.50
N LYS A 630 -29.15 -19.43 -0.70
CA LYS A 630 -30.38 -19.06 -1.41
C LYS A 630 -31.59 -19.87 -0.96
N GLY A 631 -31.45 -20.83 -0.07
CA GLY A 631 -32.54 -21.73 0.33
C GLY A 631 -33.00 -22.65 -0.80
N ASN A 632 -32.18 -22.87 -1.83
CA ASN A 632 -32.48 -23.77 -2.96
C ASN A 632 -32.23 -25.22 -2.57
N GLN A 633 -33.20 -25.81 -1.84
CA GLN A 633 -33.09 -27.16 -1.31
C GLN A 633 -32.91 -28.23 -2.40
N ALA A 634 -33.55 -28.06 -3.56
CA ALA A 634 -33.44 -29.04 -4.64
C ALA A 634 -32.01 -29.12 -5.22
N GLU A 635 -31.39 -27.96 -5.49
CA GLU A 635 -30.02 -27.89 -5.97
C GLU A 635 -29.03 -28.35 -4.90
N PHE A 636 -29.28 -27.98 -3.64
CA PHE A 636 -28.48 -28.45 -2.51
C PHE A 636 -28.45 -29.98 -2.42
N GLN A 637 -29.61 -30.67 -2.47
CA GLN A 637 -29.69 -32.13 -2.41
C GLN A 637 -28.98 -32.80 -3.59
N LYS A 638 -29.13 -32.26 -4.79
CA LYS A 638 -28.44 -32.74 -5.99
C LYS A 638 -26.93 -32.63 -5.86
N ASN A 639 -26.43 -31.50 -5.31
CA ASN A 639 -25.00 -31.26 -5.10
C ASN A 639 -24.46 -32.09 -3.95
N LEU A 640 -25.22 -32.26 -2.86
CA LEU A 640 -24.84 -33.11 -1.71
C LEU A 640 -24.53 -34.53 -2.16
N ALA A 641 -25.40 -35.14 -3.00
CA ALA A 641 -25.17 -36.49 -3.50
C ALA A 641 -23.86 -36.62 -4.32
N LYS A 642 -23.50 -35.57 -5.07
CA LYS A 642 -22.20 -35.53 -5.81
C LYS A 642 -21.02 -35.36 -4.84
N ILE A 643 -21.15 -34.46 -3.84
CA ILE A 643 -20.12 -34.24 -2.81
C ILE A 643 -19.86 -35.50 -2.01
N GLU A 644 -20.89 -36.25 -1.63
CA GLU A 644 -20.75 -37.52 -0.92
C GLU A 644 -20.01 -38.58 -1.74
N LYS A 645 -20.29 -38.65 -3.04
CA LYS A 645 -19.56 -39.53 -3.97
C LYS A 645 -18.07 -39.14 -4.02
N LEU A 646 -17.76 -37.85 -4.22
CA LEU A 646 -16.37 -37.36 -4.23
C LEU A 646 -15.68 -37.59 -2.88
N GLY A 647 -16.40 -37.46 -1.77
CA GLY A 647 -15.89 -37.78 -0.44
C GLY A 647 -15.57 -39.25 -0.22
N ALA A 648 -16.37 -40.14 -0.81
CA ALA A 648 -16.08 -41.60 -0.79
C ALA A 648 -14.81 -41.92 -1.60
N GLU A 649 -14.54 -41.14 -2.65
CA GLU A 649 -13.32 -41.21 -3.49
C GLU A 649 -12.11 -40.49 -2.85
N GLY A 650 -12.30 -39.82 -1.71
CA GLY A 650 -11.25 -39.10 -1.01
C GLY A 650 -10.85 -37.75 -1.65
N ILE A 651 -11.70 -37.19 -2.50
CA ILE A 651 -11.43 -35.93 -3.24
C ILE A 651 -11.95 -34.72 -2.46
N VAL A 652 -12.89 -34.91 -1.55
CA VAL A 652 -13.49 -33.85 -0.72
C VAL A 652 -13.20 -34.14 0.74
N SER A 653 -12.86 -33.10 1.51
CA SER A 653 -12.60 -33.15 2.94
C SER A 653 -13.76 -33.73 3.75
N TYR A 654 -13.44 -34.51 4.77
CA TYR A 654 -14.44 -35.05 5.71
C TYR A 654 -15.17 -33.94 6.46
N SER A 655 -14.53 -32.79 6.68
CA SER A 655 -15.17 -31.64 7.32
C SER A 655 -16.24 -31.01 6.45
N VAL A 656 -16.04 -30.93 5.13
CA VAL A 656 -17.06 -30.48 4.18
C VAL A 656 -18.26 -31.41 4.18
N LEU A 657 -18.02 -32.72 4.21
CA LEU A 657 -19.08 -33.73 4.31
C LEU A 657 -19.85 -33.66 5.64
N PHE A 658 -19.13 -33.41 6.75
CA PHE A 658 -19.74 -33.14 8.05
C PHE A 658 -20.67 -31.93 7.98
N ASP A 659 -20.16 -30.80 7.48
CA ASP A 659 -20.91 -29.54 7.41
C ASP A 659 -22.17 -29.66 6.53
N CYS A 660 -22.04 -30.26 5.33
CA CYS A 660 -23.17 -30.46 4.44
C CYS A 660 -24.26 -31.35 5.07
N ASN A 661 -23.88 -32.44 5.73
CA ASN A 661 -24.84 -33.33 6.40
C ASN A 661 -25.43 -32.69 7.67
N PHE A 662 -24.66 -31.92 8.41
CA PHE A 662 -25.16 -31.14 9.55
C PHE A 662 -26.22 -30.14 9.11
N ILE A 663 -25.97 -29.39 8.02
CA ILE A 663 -26.93 -28.42 7.44
C ILE A 663 -28.17 -29.14 6.93
N ASN A 664 -28.01 -30.33 6.34
CA ASN A 664 -29.12 -31.15 5.88
C ASN A 664 -29.97 -31.74 7.01
N GLY A 665 -29.58 -31.60 8.27
CA GLY A 665 -30.25 -32.20 9.41
C GLY A 665 -30.04 -33.69 9.55
N ASN A 666 -29.12 -34.30 8.78
CA ASN A 666 -28.78 -35.71 8.87
C ASN A 666 -27.71 -35.93 9.99
N GLU A 667 -28.17 -36.01 11.24
CA GLU A 667 -27.30 -36.12 12.42
C GLU A 667 -26.41 -37.39 12.41
N GLU A 668 -26.89 -38.47 11.85
CA GLU A 668 -26.16 -39.72 11.82
C GLU A 668 -24.96 -39.62 10.89
N MET A 669 -25.18 -39.15 9.65
CA MET A 669 -24.09 -38.95 8.68
C MET A 669 -23.16 -37.81 9.10
N ALA A 670 -23.69 -36.75 9.68
CA ALA A 670 -22.88 -35.66 10.24
C ALA A 670 -21.92 -36.19 11.32
N ALA A 671 -22.40 -36.99 12.29
CA ALA A 671 -21.56 -37.62 13.32
C ALA A 671 -20.53 -38.60 12.74
N TYR A 672 -20.91 -39.38 11.73
CA TYR A 672 -20.01 -40.27 11.02
C TYR A 672 -18.84 -39.52 10.38
N TRP A 673 -19.12 -38.47 9.64
CA TRP A 673 -18.09 -37.66 8.99
C TRP A 673 -17.27 -36.84 9.97
N ALA A 674 -17.88 -36.30 11.04
CA ALA A 674 -17.16 -35.62 12.11
C ALA A 674 -16.10 -36.55 12.76
N ASN A 675 -16.45 -37.78 13.04
CA ASN A 675 -15.51 -38.80 13.60
C ASN A 675 -14.35 -39.10 12.63
N LYS A 676 -14.65 -39.20 11.32
CA LYS A 676 -13.61 -39.37 10.31
C LYS A 676 -12.70 -38.13 10.23
N ALA A 677 -13.25 -36.93 10.26
CA ALA A 677 -12.50 -35.65 10.23
C ALA A 677 -11.56 -35.57 11.46
N VAL A 678 -12.04 -35.91 12.66
CA VAL A 678 -11.22 -35.95 13.88
C VAL A 678 -10.07 -36.96 13.75
N ARG A 679 -10.36 -38.17 13.29
CA ARG A 679 -9.32 -39.20 13.13
C ARG A 679 -8.27 -38.85 12.08
N ALA A 680 -8.67 -38.17 11.01
CA ALA A 680 -7.79 -37.74 9.96
C ALA A 680 -7.07 -36.41 10.30
N LYS A 681 -7.38 -35.80 11.45
CA LYS A 681 -6.93 -34.46 11.83
C LYS A 681 -7.18 -33.42 10.71
N ASP A 682 -8.40 -33.45 10.17
CA ASP A 682 -8.79 -32.61 9.04
C ASP A 682 -8.71 -31.13 9.45
N VAL A 683 -7.86 -30.39 8.74
CA VAL A 683 -7.56 -28.98 9.04
C VAL A 683 -8.82 -28.09 9.01
N LEU A 684 -9.73 -28.35 8.10
CA LEU A 684 -10.96 -27.56 7.97
C LEU A 684 -11.87 -27.70 9.20
N LEU A 685 -11.83 -28.82 9.92
CA LEU A 685 -12.61 -29.04 11.12
C LEU A 685 -12.31 -28.02 12.22
N VAL A 686 -11.06 -27.64 12.38
CA VAL A 686 -10.63 -26.73 13.46
C VAL A 686 -10.66 -25.26 13.02
N PHE A 687 -10.42 -24.97 11.75
CA PHE A 687 -10.37 -23.61 11.22
C PHE A 687 -11.73 -23.06 10.81
N TYR A 688 -12.62 -23.91 10.27
CA TYR A 688 -13.88 -23.48 9.64
C TYR A 688 -15.12 -24.15 10.24
N SER A 689 -15.02 -24.74 11.43
CA SER A 689 -16.17 -25.37 12.10
C SER A 689 -17.28 -24.38 12.41
N PHE A 690 -18.55 -24.77 12.17
CA PHE A 690 -19.75 -23.98 12.50
C PHE A 690 -19.85 -23.64 13.98
N LYS A 691 -19.34 -24.48 14.85
CA LYS A 691 -19.35 -24.28 16.30
C LYS A 691 -17.93 -24.39 16.85
N LEU A 692 -17.59 -23.45 17.70
CA LEU A 692 -16.27 -23.41 18.33
C LEU A 692 -16.07 -24.51 19.40
N LEU A 693 -17.15 -24.95 19.99
CA LEU A 693 -17.15 -25.91 21.10
C LEU A 693 -18.17 -27.02 20.84
N PRO A 694 -17.85 -28.28 21.19
CA PRO A 694 -18.78 -29.40 20.98
C PRO A 694 -20.14 -29.21 21.65
N GLU A 695 -20.20 -28.63 22.82
CA GLU A 695 -21.46 -28.36 23.55
C GLU A 695 -22.42 -27.43 22.86
N GLN A 696 -21.97 -26.68 21.87
CA GLN A 696 -22.82 -25.81 21.06
C GLN A 696 -23.68 -26.58 20.04
N TYR A 697 -23.39 -27.86 19.78
CA TYR A 697 -24.25 -28.73 18.97
C TYR A 697 -25.35 -29.34 19.81
N GLN A 698 -26.59 -29.36 19.29
CA GLN A 698 -27.73 -29.94 19.99
C GLN A 698 -27.62 -31.47 20.03
N SER A 699 -27.15 -32.10 18.96
CA SER A 699 -27.00 -33.54 18.82
C SER A 699 -25.90 -34.13 19.71
N GLU A 700 -26.29 -35.03 20.59
CA GLU A 700 -25.36 -35.78 21.44
C GLU A 700 -24.40 -36.64 20.61
N ARG A 701 -24.87 -37.20 19.48
CA ARG A 701 -24.04 -38.00 18.57
C ARG A 701 -22.88 -37.17 18.00
N ILE A 702 -23.19 -35.94 17.55
CA ILE A 702 -22.18 -35.01 17.03
C ILE A 702 -21.19 -34.60 18.13
N ARG A 703 -21.70 -34.26 19.33
CA ARG A 703 -20.84 -33.91 20.48
C ARG A 703 -19.84 -35.05 20.82
N LYS A 704 -20.33 -36.29 20.85
CA LYS A 704 -19.45 -37.49 21.07
C LYS A 704 -18.45 -37.68 19.93
N ALA A 705 -18.83 -37.45 18.70
CA ALA A 705 -17.94 -37.56 17.55
C ALA A 705 -16.79 -36.53 17.56
N LEU A 706 -17.07 -35.33 18.07
CA LEU A 706 -16.10 -34.23 18.21
C LEU A 706 -15.32 -34.27 19.52
N ALA A 707 -15.72 -35.07 20.50
CA ALA A 707 -15.01 -35.25 21.75
C ALA A 707 -13.77 -36.12 21.49
N SER A 708 -12.60 -35.53 21.52
CA SER A 708 -11.31 -36.18 21.23
C SER A 708 -10.22 -35.64 22.14
N PRO A 709 -9.35 -36.49 22.70
CA PRO A 709 -8.21 -36.02 23.49
C PRO A 709 -7.33 -35.01 22.74
N ASP A 710 -7.19 -35.16 21.43
CA ASP A 710 -6.42 -34.23 20.58
C ASP A 710 -7.02 -32.84 20.49
N LEU A 711 -8.37 -32.71 20.61
CA LEU A 711 -9.09 -31.44 20.59
C LEU A 711 -9.37 -30.86 21.98
N ASP A 712 -9.26 -31.66 23.05
CA ASP A 712 -9.58 -31.22 24.42
C ASP A 712 -8.73 -30.02 24.86
N ALA A 713 -7.47 -29.99 24.49
CA ALA A 713 -6.58 -28.87 24.78
C ALA A 713 -7.04 -27.56 24.05
N LEU A 714 -7.44 -27.68 22.77
CA LEU A 714 -8.00 -26.58 22.01
C LEU A 714 -9.29 -26.04 22.65
N TYR A 715 -10.21 -26.98 23.01
CA TYR A 715 -11.48 -26.57 23.61
C TYR A 715 -11.31 -25.89 24.98
N LYS A 716 -10.32 -26.34 25.79
CA LYS A 716 -9.96 -25.64 27.03
C LYS A 716 -9.43 -24.24 26.78
N ILE A 717 -8.56 -24.06 25.79
CA ILE A 717 -8.02 -22.74 25.41
C ILE A 717 -9.18 -21.84 24.92
N ARG A 718 -10.05 -22.35 24.04
CA ARG A 718 -11.21 -21.60 23.52
C ARG A 718 -12.18 -21.16 24.63
N ARG A 719 -12.51 -22.07 25.58
CA ARG A 719 -13.37 -21.70 26.73
C ARG A 719 -12.76 -20.58 27.54
N LYS A 720 -11.47 -20.68 27.88
CA LYS A 720 -10.75 -19.62 28.59
C LYS A 720 -10.81 -18.29 27.84
N ASN A 721 -10.52 -18.28 26.56
CA ASN A 721 -10.48 -17.06 25.76
C ASN A 721 -11.86 -16.44 25.53
N LEU A 722 -12.91 -17.26 25.53
CA LEU A 722 -14.31 -16.83 25.45
C LEU A 722 -14.91 -16.44 26.82
N GLY A 723 -14.16 -16.57 27.92
CA GLY A 723 -14.66 -16.32 29.28
C GLY A 723 -15.68 -17.36 29.76
N LEU A 724 -15.65 -18.58 29.21
CA LEU A 724 -16.47 -19.71 29.58
C LEU A 724 -15.66 -20.59 30.56
N ASN A 725 -16.12 -20.74 31.81
CA ASN A 725 -15.47 -21.56 32.85
C ASN A 725 -15.70 -23.05 32.62
#